data_345cdd84cbbf18f4175ba0df72e50a01
#
_entry.id   345cdd84cbbf18f4175ba0df72e50a01
#
_cell.length_a   1.000
_cell.length_b   1.000
_cell.length_c   1.000
_cell.angle_alpha   90.00
_cell.angle_beta   90.00
_cell.angle_gamma   90.00
#
_symmetry.space_group_name_H-M   'P 1'
#
loop_
_entity.id
_entity.type
_entity.pdbx_description
1 polymer ?
#
loop_
_entity_poly.entity_id
_entity_poly.type
_entity_poly.pdbx_seq_one_letter_code
_entity_poly.pdbx_strand_id
1 'polypeptide(L)'
;MSTPFTFSNTRLKNVSSLNGDGLVGSQPPSSSESIFNGSHSDFTGTSKNSLLDSTDLPGSADYQVQLNELTRSDYYRVCELPSLPRILRDSTDAIISGYSDPISEHALVITNNSVHVWRYTSNELVPITVAFPYTPNNKNIPPQAIIIPNASPESNIIEPGLLITDSLTGSMKYYPSIQIASSSIGFLNSSSHTSITNNKSYSLNLNLKNEFIHLAKYIQDVGVVIATSTKKVSIILLTDNTGKPSLSKLDLLNNSKSSIFNIFNSINAYNLEHFQSNDKIISINQGKLFVHGSREIIIQDSNGTIDVFEYSRNNGLNHLISQSIKSRFVDSVSGMFPNCDNSFKFEETVSLNHLKNHTYLILCSIIENDTKIFFLFTAAVDEHDCMVYSTYRINNFNNNNLVLNRNTEFNNARLLVPEPYTTAYVVYNNTIVLTDVLQDLNDTHSLTHKWEDFISFKDDINLLGLGLDLNSIITVSQNSGTLKVERTSNLFSNNDNNNNIERNSHAKIQDPAFINSKEFIKSHILQAIIYNINDKNPLYFDLNFELSNYDIESATTEVTNEIINNDLKNLSKRFPNLIDHLYKRYSISNYLCSYISRNFTGENSISKDLKFKILSNTLKLNLTISFYLSIKDDQNILNILDKLVKENFNVNAVEEFFYDKVEKIIELLSILLKHLKEENHLNTNLEKYLAVVFETIKDYLNQEDNLLHELDLSFDTSLKFSPNFVHTDLLFQINNLLIQISEKYAENYNEDLSIIIYELTKFLYYSTNNLLIWFAKQELNDDSKLINNKFIEFFKTNRKSWIQLFILLGQQLKSLEFAEYFEDLISITEILENERETVVSELELTSDDIINKEGLSVKLSKISLIFDTYFSKFGYNFANTLFKYYIDNDKYKMVLIGFPSYHEYVIKFLNDDPVYEKRYN
;
A
#
# COMPACT_ATOMS: atom_id res chain seq x y z
N MET A 1 -0.42 27.86 -33.48
CA MET A 1 -1.51 27.94 -32.50
C MET A 1 -2.53 26.89 -32.88
N SER A 2 -2.35 25.71 -32.36
CA SER A 2 -3.21 24.51 -32.59
C SER A 2 -4.20 24.38 -31.45
N THR A 3 -5.47 24.57 -31.77
CA THR A 3 -6.57 24.27 -30.87
C THR A 3 -6.77 22.73 -30.75
N PRO A 4 -6.91 22.18 -29.57
CA PRO A 4 -7.18 20.75 -29.43
C PRO A 4 -8.63 20.43 -29.83
N PHE A 5 -8.80 19.52 -30.76
CA PHE A 5 -10.10 18.93 -31.09
C PHE A 5 -10.57 18.05 -29.95
N THR A 6 -11.63 18.48 -29.29
CA THR A 6 -12.37 17.65 -28.31
C THR A 6 -13.26 16.68 -29.06
N PHE A 7 -13.03 15.39 -28.81
CA PHE A 7 -13.93 14.34 -29.26
C PHE A 7 -15.30 14.47 -28.58
N SER A 8 -16.35 14.65 -29.36
CA SER A 8 -17.71 14.54 -28.86
C SER A 8 -18.03 13.05 -28.60
N ASN A 9 -18.24 12.74 -27.32
CA ASN A 9 -18.76 11.44 -26.87
C ASN A 9 -20.21 11.27 -27.40
N THR A 10 -20.38 10.61 -28.52
CA THR A 10 -21.65 10.03 -28.91
C THR A 10 -21.83 8.72 -28.13
N ARG A 11 -22.59 8.79 -27.05
CA ARG A 11 -23.06 7.61 -26.32
C ARG A 11 -23.92 6.76 -27.26
N LEU A 12 -23.46 5.57 -27.55
CA LEU A 12 -24.28 4.50 -28.08
C LEU A 12 -25.32 4.11 -27.03
N LYS A 13 -26.59 4.29 -27.36
CA LYS A 13 -27.71 3.85 -26.54
C LYS A 13 -27.78 2.33 -26.57
N ASN A 14 -27.82 1.71 -25.39
CA ASN A 14 -28.14 0.33 -25.17
C ASN A 14 -29.47 0.00 -25.87
N VAL A 15 -29.42 -0.94 -26.78
CA VAL A 15 -30.63 -1.57 -27.32
C VAL A 15 -31.06 -2.63 -26.30
N SER A 16 -32.04 -2.29 -25.47
CA SER A 16 -32.86 -3.29 -24.77
C SER A 16 -34.30 -2.98 -24.99
N SER A 17 -34.95 -3.92 -25.74
CA SER A 17 -36.35 -4.33 -25.74
C SER A 17 -37.43 -3.30 -25.47
N LEU A 18 -38.24 -3.12 -26.48
CA LEU A 18 -39.65 -2.72 -26.45
C LEU A 18 -40.44 -3.38 -25.30
N ASN A 19 -41.04 -2.56 -24.45
CA ASN A 19 -42.46 -2.60 -24.13
C ASN A 19 -42.86 -1.43 -23.21
N GLY A 20 -43.77 -0.67 -23.69
CA GLY A 20 -44.99 -0.08 -23.16
C GLY A 20 -44.96 0.86 -21.94
N ASP A 21 -45.39 2.07 -22.24
CA ASP A 21 -46.28 2.95 -21.44
C ASP A 21 -45.80 3.58 -20.11
N GLY A 22 -45.88 4.94 -20.11
CA GLY A 22 -46.18 5.69 -18.89
C GLY A 22 -45.31 6.91 -18.62
N LEU A 23 -45.81 8.05 -19.05
CA LEU A 23 -45.45 9.44 -18.67
C LEU A 23 -45.11 9.57 -17.19
N VAL A 24 -44.03 10.31 -16.86
CA VAL A 24 -44.01 11.56 -16.09
C VAL A 24 -42.55 11.98 -15.87
N GLY A 25 -42.27 13.29 -16.06
CA GLY A 25 -40.95 13.88 -16.04
C GLY A 25 -40.32 13.96 -14.66
N SER A 26 -39.01 13.90 -14.66
CA SER A 26 -38.17 14.59 -13.68
C SER A 26 -36.71 14.66 -14.13
N GLN A 27 -36.06 15.70 -13.75
CA GLN A 27 -34.73 16.21 -14.09
C GLN A 27 -33.59 15.20 -13.96
N PRO A 28 -32.46 15.41 -14.67
CA PRO A 28 -31.29 14.52 -14.58
C PRO A 28 -30.51 14.80 -13.28
N PRO A 29 -30.03 13.78 -12.57
CA PRO A 29 -29.05 13.96 -11.52
C PRO A 29 -27.65 14.11 -12.12
N SER A 30 -27.01 15.16 -11.69
CA SER A 30 -25.60 15.43 -11.83
C SER A 30 -24.77 14.46 -10.99
N SER A 31 -23.55 14.27 -11.44
CA SER A 31 -22.40 13.71 -10.71
C SER A 31 -22.19 12.19 -10.73
N SER A 32 -21.08 11.88 -11.30
CA SER A 32 -20.25 10.68 -11.12
C SER A 32 -20.06 10.33 -9.64
N GLU A 33 -20.93 9.50 -9.11
CA GLU A 33 -20.64 8.78 -7.88
C GLU A 33 -20.21 7.36 -8.24
N SER A 34 -19.04 7.04 -7.73
CA SER A 34 -18.39 5.76 -7.81
C SER A 34 -19.34 4.60 -7.50
N ILE A 35 -19.33 3.59 -8.35
CA ILE A 35 -20.01 2.30 -8.21
C ILE A 35 -19.55 1.50 -6.96
N PHE A 36 -18.81 2.12 -6.05
CA PHE A 36 -18.28 1.50 -4.82
C PHE A 36 -19.15 1.67 -3.57
N ASN A 37 -20.35 2.26 -3.65
CA ASN A 37 -21.29 2.36 -2.52
C ASN A 37 -22.41 1.31 -2.57
N GLY A 38 -22.09 0.12 -3.01
CA GLY A 38 -22.99 -1.04 -2.94
C GLY A 38 -22.51 -2.02 -1.88
N SER A 39 -23.18 -2.02 -0.72
CA SER A 39 -23.17 -3.08 0.30
C SER A 39 -21.82 -3.38 0.99
N HIS A 40 -21.50 -2.59 2.01
CA HIS A 40 -20.71 -3.07 3.15
C HIS A 40 -21.55 -4.04 4.02
N SER A 41 -21.95 -5.14 3.46
CA SER A 41 -22.38 -6.32 4.20
C SER A 41 -21.74 -7.49 3.47
N ASP A 42 -20.95 -8.27 4.23
CA ASP A 42 -20.45 -9.60 3.88
C ASP A 42 -19.11 -9.72 3.15
N PHE A 43 -18.11 -8.82 3.38
CA PHE A 43 -16.71 -9.19 3.18
C PHE A 43 -15.99 -9.57 4.49
N THR A 44 -16.71 -10.17 5.42
CA THR A 44 -16.12 -11.03 6.44
C THR A 44 -15.95 -12.41 5.84
N GLY A 45 -15.03 -12.52 4.90
CA GLY A 45 -14.48 -13.80 4.52
C GLY A 45 -13.77 -14.38 5.73
N THR A 46 -14.51 -15.15 6.53
CA THR A 46 -13.91 -16.08 7.44
C THR A 46 -12.94 -16.94 6.64
N SER A 47 -11.67 -16.64 6.70
CA SER A 47 -10.63 -17.58 6.29
C SER A 47 -10.66 -18.76 7.26
N LYS A 48 -11.60 -19.67 7.05
CA LYS A 48 -11.52 -21.03 7.55
C LYS A 48 -10.46 -21.75 6.73
N ASN A 49 -9.20 -21.52 7.00
CA ASN A 49 -8.12 -22.42 6.60
C ASN A 49 -6.88 -22.12 7.44
N SER A 50 -6.99 -22.32 8.73
CA SER A 50 -5.89 -22.81 9.56
C SER A 50 -6.39 -24.07 10.28
N LEU A 51 -6.70 -25.07 9.48
CA LEU A 51 -6.79 -26.43 9.93
C LEU A 51 -5.39 -27.00 9.84
N LEU A 52 -4.69 -27.01 10.98
CA LEU A 52 -3.79 -28.11 11.35
C LEU A 52 -3.40 -27.91 12.82
N ASP A 53 -3.81 -28.90 13.60
CA ASP A 53 -3.37 -29.25 14.94
C ASP A 53 -3.81 -28.36 16.11
N SER A 54 -5.05 -28.63 16.56
CA SER A 54 -5.33 -28.63 18.00
C SER A 54 -6.16 -29.85 18.30
N THR A 55 -5.58 -30.73 19.11
CA THR A 55 -6.24 -31.88 19.72
C THR A 55 -7.49 -31.44 20.45
N ASP A 56 -8.61 -32.02 20.04
CA ASP A 56 -9.93 -31.85 20.64
C ASP A 56 -9.95 -32.14 22.13
N LEU A 57 -10.23 -31.09 22.93
CA LEU A 57 -10.86 -31.23 24.24
C LEU A 57 -12.18 -30.45 24.20
N PRO A 58 -13.34 -31.08 24.46
CA PRO A 58 -14.62 -30.39 24.43
C PRO A 58 -14.80 -29.61 25.73
N GLY A 59 -14.87 -28.26 25.65
CA GLY A 59 -15.35 -27.49 26.79
C GLY A 59 -14.77 -26.11 27.04
N SER A 60 -14.54 -25.28 25.98
CA SER A 60 -14.57 -23.84 26.14
C SER A 60 -15.03 -23.23 24.82
N ALA A 61 -16.18 -22.59 24.83
CA ALA A 61 -16.59 -21.72 23.74
C ALA A 61 -15.71 -20.46 23.79
N ASP A 62 -14.50 -20.53 23.22
CA ASP A 62 -13.67 -19.36 23.00
C ASP A 62 -14.40 -18.46 21.99
N TYR A 63 -14.96 -17.38 22.47
CA TYR A 63 -15.42 -16.27 21.65
C TYR A 63 -14.18 -15.67 20.99
N GLN A 64 -13.85 -16.12 19.78
CA GLN A 64 -12.77 -15.53 19.01
C GLN A 64 -13.15 -14.08 18.69
N VAL A 65 -12.35 -13.15 19.21
CA VAL A 65 -12.46 -11.73 18.88
C VAL A 65 -12.28 -11.57 17.36
N GLN A 66 -13.24 -10.94 16.71
CA GLN A 66 -13.16 -10.68 15.28
C GLN A 66 -12.11 -9.59 15.02
N LEU A 67 -10.97 -9.96 14.47
CA LEU A 67 -9.86 -9.07 14.19
C LEU A 67 -9.92 -8.58 12.74
N ASN A 68 -9.84 -7.27 12.55
CA ASN A 68 -9.67 -6.65 11.23
C ASN A 68 -8.17 -6.49 10.94
N GLU A 69 -7.64 -7.23 9.96
CA GLU A 69 -6.22 -7.19 9.61
C GLU A 69 -5.91 -5.93 8.79
N LEU A 70 -5.02 -5.09 9.32
CA LEU A 70 -4.58 -3.83 8.71
C LEU A 70 -3.33 -4.00 7.86
N THR A 71 -2.45 -4.93 8.23
CA THR A 71 -1.27 -5.33 7.45
C THR A 71 -0.67 -6.62 7.99
N ARG A 72 0.08 -7.30 7.12
CA ARG A 72 0.87 -8.48 7.46
C ARG A 72 2.16 -8.51 6.66
N SER A 73 3.26 -8.80 7.34
CA SER A 73 4.55 -9.19 6.75
C SER A 73 4.90 -10.63 7.11
N ASP A 74 6.07 -11.08 6.69
CA ASP A 74 6.60 -12.38 7.13
C ASP A 74 6.95 -12.38 8.63
N TYR A 75 7.16 -11.21 9.25
CA TYR A 75 7.59 -11.07 10.63
C TYR A 75 6.48 -10.67 11.60
N TYR A 76 5.49 -9.89 11.15
CA TYR A 76 4.45 -9.37 12.02
C TYR A 76 3.10 -9.26 11.33
N ARG A 77 2.08 -9.08 12.14
CA ARG A 77 0.71 -8.75 11.72
C ARG A 77 0.16 -7.62 12.59
N VAL A 78 -0.54 -6.68 12.00
CA VAL A 78 -1.26 -5.61 12.70
C VAL A 78 -2.75 -5.82 12.50
N CYS A 79 -3.48 -5.87 13.60
CA CYS A 79 -4.93 -6.02 13.60
C CYS A 79 -5.58 -4.90 14.40
N GLU A 80 -6.71 -4.42 13.92
CA GLU A 80 -7.60 -3.54 14.66
C GLU A 80 -8.54 -4.40 15.52
N LEU A 81 -8.66 -4.05 16.79
CA LEU A 81 -9.62 -4.67 17.69
C LEU A 81 -11.00 -4.04 17.48
N PRO A 82 -12.10 -4.79 17.59
CA PRO A 82 -13.44 -4.31 17.28
C PRO A 82 -13.92 -3.19 18.21
N SER A 83 -13.40 -3.11 19.42
CA SER A 83 -13.85 -2.19 20.45
C SER A 83 -13.26 -0.79 20.30
N LEU A 84 -14.07 0.17 19.85
CA LEU A 84 -13.70 1.58 19.78
C LEU A 84 -14.56 2.40 20.77
N PRO A 85 -14.03 2.77 21.94
CA PRO A 85 -14.77 3.59 22.90
C PRO A 85 -15.01 5.00 22.35
N ARG A 86 -16.14 5.60 22.73
CA ARG A 86 -16.53 6.94 22.26
C ARG A 86 -15.50 8.01 22.55
N ILE A 87 -14.76 7.88 23.66
CA ILE A 87 -13.71 8.84 24.03
C ILE A 87 -12.58 8.93 23.00
N LEU A 88 -12.28 7.84 22.29
CA LEU A 88 -11.27 7.82 21.23
C LEU A 88 -11.79 8.32 19.88
N ARG A 89 -13.11 8.19 19.64
CA ARG A 89 -13.73 8.52 18.36
C ARG A 89 -14.28 9.95 18.30
N ASP A 90 -15.03 10.34 19.34
CA ASP A 90 -15.90 11.53 19.28
C ASP A 90 -15.49 12.61 20.29
N SER A 91 -14.35 12.45 21.00
CA SER A 91 -13.99 13.38 22.07
C SER A 91 -13.43 14.70 21.55
N THR A 92 -13.95 15.78 22.09
CA THR A 92 -13.37 17.12 22.00
C THR A 92 -12.31 17.38 23.08
N ASP A 93 -12.25 16.51 24.11
CA ASP A 93 -11.29 16.61 25.19
C ASP A 93 -9.93 16.09 24.75
N ALA A 94 -8.88 16.86 25.01
CA ALA A 94 -7.53 16.43 24.70
C ALA A 94 -7.17 15.19 25.55
N ILE A 95 -6.83 14.09 24.86
CA ILE A 95 -6.30 12.89 25.49
C ILE A 95 -4.80 13.09 25.71
N ILE A 96 -4.33 12.88 26.93
CA ILE A 96 -2.95 13.13 27.32
C ILE A 96 -2.10 11.89 27.15
N SER A 97 -2.60 10.74 27.62
CA SER A 97 -1.88 9.47 27.57
C SER A 97 -2.84 8.28 27.69
N GLY A 98 -2.33 7.09 27.40
CA GLY A 98 -3.07 5.85 27.55
C GLY A 98 -2.15 4.71 27.97
N TYR A 99 -2.77 3.59 28.35
CA TYR A 99 -2.07 2.38 28.80
C TYR A 99 -2.99 1.18 28.64
N SER A 100 -2.44 -0.01 28.42
CA SER A 100 -3.18 -1.27 28.45
C SER A 100 -2.51 -2.28 29.36
N ASP A 101 -3.35 -3.09 30.05
CA ASP A 101 -2.92 -4.16 30.91
C ASP A 101 -3.37 -5.52 30.36
N PRO A 102 -2.43 -6.45 30.07
CA PRO A 102 -2.75 -7.73 29.45
C PRO A 102 -3.45 -8.72 30.38
N ILE A 103 -3.21 -8.62 31.69
CA ILE A 103 -3.74 -9.60 32.65
C ILE A 103 -5.25 -9.40 32.84
N SER A 104 -5.68 -8.14 32.94
CA SER A 104 -7.09 -7.79 33.09
C SER A 104 -7.81 -7.54 31.77
N GLU A 105 -7.07 -7.48 30.65
CA GLU A 105 -7.59 -7.15 29.31
C GLU A 105 -8.26 -5.77 29.23
N HIS A 106 -7.81 -4.83 30.05
CA HIS A 106 -8.35 -3.48 30.09
C HIS A 106 -7.34 -2.46 29.54
N ALA A 107 -7.86 -1.46 28.85
CA ALA A 107 -7.13 -0.28 28.46
C ALA A 107 -7.73 0.96 29.15
N LEU A 108 -6.90 1.97 29.33
CA LEU A 108 -7.32 3.27 29.83
C LEU A 108 -6.75 4.41 29.01
N VAL A 109 -7.45 5.53 29.04
CA VAL A 109 -6.94 6.82 28.59
C VAL A 109 -7.21 7.89 29.65
N ILE A 110 -6.29 8.84 29.70
CA ILE A 110 -6.30 9.95 30.64
C ILE A 110 -6.60 11.21 29.84
N THR A 111 -7.63 11.93 30.24
CA THR A 111 -7.95 13.26 29.74
C THR A 111 -7.63 14.31 30.82
N ASN A 112 -7.85 15.58 30.54
CA ASN A 112 -7.64 16.65 31.53
C ASN A 112 -8.51 16.50 32.80
N ASN A 113 -9.68 15.84 32.70
CA ASN A 113 -10.69 15.85 33.78
C ASN A 113 -11.10 14.45 34.25
N SER A 114 -10.70 13.40 33.57
CA SER A 114 -11.16 12.03 33.85
C SER A 114 -10.22 10.97 33.33
N VAL A 115 -10.31 9.79 33.93
CA VAL A 115 -9.68 8.57 33.45
C VAL A 115 -10.77 7.65 32.95
N HIS A 116 -10.66 7.22 31.71
CA HIS A 116 -11.61 6.32 31.07
C HIS A 116 -11.00 4.93 30.96
N VAL A 117 -11.75 3.91 31.38
CA VAL A 117 -11.28 2.51 31.38
C VAL A 117 -12.32 1.63 30.68
N TRP A 118 -11.86 0.74 29.82
CA TRP A 118 -12.71 -0.23 29.10
C TRP A 118 -11.97 -1.55 28.88
N ARG A 119 -12.73 -2.60 28.59
CA ARG A 119 -12.16 -3.89 28.19
C ARG A 119 -11.88 -3.89 26.68
N TYR A 120 -10.61 -3.95 26.27
CA TYR A 120 -10.22 -3.85 24.84
C TYR A 120 -10.48 -5.14 24.05
N THR A 121 -10.66 -6.28 24.74
CA THR A 121 -11.03 -7.57 24.13
C THR A 121 -12.53 -7.72 23.90
N SER A 122 -13.34 -6.70 24.20
CA SER A 122 -14.79 -6.73 23.99
C SER A 122 -15.10 -6.81 22.48
N ASN A 123 -16.06 -7.68 22.11
CA ASN A 123 -16.58 -7.77 20.74
C ASN A 123 -17.61 -6.67 20.43
N GLU A 124 -17.95 -5.83 21.39
CA GLU A 124 -18.86 -4.70 21.18
C GLU A 124 -18.14 -3.58 20.44
N LEU A 125 -18.76 -3.07 19.36
CA LEU A 125 -18.23 -1.91 18.60
C LEU A 125 -18.03 -0.68 19.49
N VAL A 126 -18.90 -0.48 20.48
CA VAL A 126 -18.77 0.57 21.50
C VAL A 126 -18.74 -0.11 22.87
N PRO A 127 -17.58 -0.36 23.46
CA PRO A 127 -17.45 -1.06 24.71
C PRO A 127 -17.97 -0.21 25.89
N ILE A 128 -18.40 -0.88 26.93
CA ILE A 128 -18.76 -0.22 28.22
C ILE A 128 -17.50 0.47 28.74
N THR A 129 -17.59 1.79 28.87
CA THR A 129 -16.46 2.61 29.32
C THR A 129 -16.79 3.26 30.63
N VAL A 130 -15.95 3.07 31.64
CA VAL A 130 -16.11 3.68 32.97
C VAL A 130 -15.25 4.93 33.07
N ALA A 131 -15.87 6.08 33.35
CA ALA A 131 -15.18 7.35 33.52
C ALA A 131 -15.01 7.68 35.02
N PHE A 132 -13.77 7.86 35.46
CA PHE A 132 -13.42 8.26 36.82
C PHE A 132 -13.03 9.75 36.81
N PRO A 133 -13.87 10.62 37.35
CA PRO A 133 -13.58 12.05 37.38
C PRO A 133 -12.43 12.37 38.35
N TYR A 134 -11.59 13.30 37.97
CA TYR A 134 -10.61 13.92 38.90
C TYR A 134 -10.48 15.42 38.60
N THR A 135 -10.04 16.17 39.59
CA THR A 135 -9.76 17.60 39.46
C THR A 135 -8.27 17.84 39.44
N PRO A 136 -7.67 18.20 38.28
CA PRO A 136 -6.25 18.46 38.22
C PRO A 136 -5.88 19.73 39.00
N ASN A 137 -4.84 19.66 39.82
CA ASN A 137 -4.30 20.83 40.50
C ASN A 137 -3.40 21.70 39.56
N ASN A 138 -2.86 21.10 38.53
CA ASN A 138 -2.11 21.78 37.50
C ASN A 138 -2.34 21.08 36.13
N LYS A 139 -2.62 21.86 35.09
CA LYS A 139 -2.84 21.35 33.74
C LYS A 139 -1.56 20.90 33.01
N ASN A 140 -0.39 21.35 33.48
CA ASN A 140 0.88 21.07 32.80
C ASN A 140 1.50 19.73 33.23
N ILE A 141 1.09 19.16 34.37
CA ILE A 141 1.62 17.88 34.87
C ILE A 141 0.45 16.89 34.94
N PRO A 142 0.40 15.91 34.02
CA PRO A 142 -0.70 14.97 33.96
C PRO A 142 -0.72 14.03 35.16
N PRO A 143 -1.90 13.55 35.58
CA PRO A 143 -2.02 12.51 36.60
C PRO A 143 -1.45 11.20 36.05
N GLN A 144 -1.11 10.30 36.96
CA GLN A 144 -0.81 8.91 36.64
C GLN A 144 -2.01 8.03 36.98
N ALA A 145 -2.37 7.14 36.08
CA ALA A 145 -3.41 6.15 36.33
C ALA A 145 -2.91 4.75 35.95
N ILE A 146 -3.15 3.78 36.84
CA ILE A 146 -2.61 2.42 36.70
C ILE A 146 -3.72 1.42 36.99
N ILE A 147 -3.90 0.47 36.08
CA ILE A 147 -4.76 -0.69 36.29
C ILE A 147 -4.03 -1.68 37.18
N ILE A 148 -4.73 -2.20 38.18
CA ILE A 148 -4.21 -3.17 39.14
C ILE A 148 -4.88 -4.51 38.87
N PRO A 149 -4.22 -5.45 38.19
CA PRO A 149 -4.79 -6.76 37.92
C PRO A 149 -4.93 -7.54 39.25
N ASN A 150 -5.96 -8.41 39.34
CA ASN A 150 -6.22 -9.25 40.55
C ASN A 150 -6.32 -8.45 41.88
N ALA A 151 -6.91 -7.29 41.87
CA ALA A 151 -7.00 -6.46 43.05
C ALA A 151 -7.88 -7.07 44.19
N SER A 152 -8.71 -8.06 43.88
CA SER A 152 -9.58 -8.75 44.86
C SER A 152 -9.27 -10.25 44.93
N PRO A 153 -8.46 -10.68 45.88
CA PRO A 153 -8.08 -12.11 46.01
C PRO A 153 -9.22 -13.02 46.48
N GLU A 154 -10.36 -12.48 46.88
CA GLU A 154 -11.50 -13.26 47.39
C GLU A 154 -12.44 -13.80 46.27
N SER A 155 -12.31 -13.35 45.04
CA SER A 155 -13.13 -13.79 43.92
C SER A 155 -12.32 -14.57 42.89
N ASN A 156 -12.83 -15.70 42.42
CA ASN A 156 -12.22 -16.45 41.27
C ASN A 156 -12.34 -15.70 39.94
N ILE A 157 -12.89 -14.49 39.97
CA ILE A 157 -13.06 -13.60 38.84
C ILE A 157 -11.95 -12.53 38.92
N ILE A 158 -11.17 -12.39 37.87
CA ILE A 158 -10.15 -11.33 37.73
C ILE A 158 -10.88 -9.99 37.65
N GLU A 159 -11.04 -9.30 38.75
CA GLU A 159 -11.57 -7.95 38.80
C GLU A 159 -10.42 -6.95 38.90
N PRO A 160 -10.17 -6.11 37.85
CA PRO A 160 -9.14 -5.11 37.96
C PRO A 160 -9.53 -3.97 38.88
N GLY A 161 -8.56 -3.47 39.64
CA GLY A 161 -8.65 -2.22 40.37
C GLY A 161 -8.02 -1.08 39.60
N LEU A 162 -8.15 0.15 40.08
CA LEU A 162 -7.59 1.36 39.49
C LEU A 162 -6.97 2.24 40.57
N LEU A 163 -5.73 2.65 40.38
CA LEU A 163 -5.08 3.68 41.18
C LEU A 163 -4.91 4.95 40.33
N ILE A 164 -5.47 6.05 40.82
CA ILE A 164 -5.30 7.38 40.21
C ILE A 164 -4.46 8.24 41.18
N THR A 165 -3.42 8.88 40.63
CA THR A 165 -2.48 9.69 41.41
C THR A 165 -2.37 11.08 40.80
N ASP A 166 -2.60 12.12 41.57
CA ASP A 166 -2.23 13.47 41.23
C ASP A 166 -0.70 13.58 41.32
N SER A 167 -0.08 13.77 40.17
CA SER A 167 1.39 13.77 40.07
C SER A 167 2.05 14.89 40.89
N LEU A 168 1.39 16.05 41.05
CA LEU A 168 1.94 17.22 41.74
C LEU A 168 1.88 17.13 43.25
N THR A 169 0.73 16.73 43.79
CA THR A 169 0.52 16.68 45.22
C THR A 169 0.84 15.31 45.85
N GLY A 170 0.90 14.27 45.00
CA GLY A 170 0.98 12.89 45.44
C GLY A 170 -0.29 12.40 46.13
N SER A 171 -1.44 13.05 45.90
CA SER A 171 -2.73 12.57 46.35
C SER A 171 -3.16 11.38 45.51
N MET A 172 -3.41 10.26 46.14
CA MET A 172 -3.77 8.98 45.51
C MET A 172 -5.16 8.55 45.88
N LYS A 173 -5.87 7.96 44.93
CA LYS A 173 -7.16 7.33 45.12
C LYS A 173 -7.16 5.96 44.50
N TYR A 174 -7.40 4.95 45.34
CA TYR A 174 -7.41 3.55 44.93
C TYR A 174 -8.81 2.99 44.94
N TYR A 175 -9.22 2.40 43.85
CA TYR A 175 -10.46 1.67 43.67
C TYR A 175 -10.10 0.17 43.50
N PRO A 176 -10.40 -0.68 44.48
CA PRO A 176 -10.06 -2.11 44.41
C PRO A 176 -10.78 -2.87 43.29
N SER A 177 -11.95 -2.41 42.86
CA SER A 177 -12.70 -2.99 41.75
C SER A 177 -13.29 -1.86 40.88
N ILE A 178 -12.99 -1.91 39.59
CA ILE A 178 -13.52 -0.97 38.58
C ILE A 178 -15.04 -1.17 38.43
N GLN A 179 -15.53 -2.42 38.48
CA GLN A 179 -16.91 -2.76 38.31
C GLN A 179 -17.78 -2.25 39.46
N ILE A 180 -17.32 -2.43 40.70
CA ILE A 180 -18.02 -1.91 41.89
C ILE A 180 -18.03 -0.38 41.89
N ALA A 181 -16.89 0.24 41.49
CA ALA A 181 -16.81 1.69 41.39
C ALA A 181 -17.75 2.24 40.31
N SER A 182 -17.90 1.55 39.18
CA SER A 182 -18.80 1.97 38.10
C SER A 182 -20.26 2.03 38.53
N SER A 183 -20.71 1.05 39.28
CA SER A 183 -22.07 1.05 39.82
C SER A 183 -22.34 2.22 40.80
N SER A 184 -21.32 2.61 41.56
CA SER A 184 -21.42 3.72 42.50
C SER A 184 -21.38 5.09 41.80
N ILE A 185 -20.59 5.27 40.74
CA ILE A 185 -20.52 6.52 39.99
C ILE A 185 -21.79 6.77 39.19
N GLY A 186 -22.47 5.74 38.69
CA GLY A 186 -23.77 5.85 38.03
C GLY A 186 -24.88 6.42 38.93
N PHE A 187 -24.84 6.12 40.24
CA PHE A 187 -25.79 6.65 41.20
C PHE A 187 -25.55 8.10 41.62
N LEU A 188 -24.31 8.59 41.54
CA LEU A 188 -24.00 9.99 41.89
C LEU A 188 -24.52 10.98 40.85
N ASN A 189 -24.78 10.56 39.64
CA ASN A 189 -25.35 11.39 38.56
C ASN A 189 -26.88 11.47 38.58
N SER A 190 -27.55 10.66 39.38
CA SER A 190 -28.98 10.75 39.64
C SER A 190 -29.18 11.51 40.92
N SER A 191 -29.62 12.79 40.80
CA SER A 191 -29.93 13.71 41.90
C SER A 191 -30.95 13.15 42.89
N SER A 192 -30.45 12.50 43.92
CA SER A 192 -31.24 12.32 45.17
C SER A 192 -30.28 12.20 46.34
N HIS A 193 -30.39 13.16 47.24
CA HIS A 193 -29.70 13.22 48.53
C HIS A 193 -30.05 12.01 49.40
N THR A 194 -29.27 10.96 49.31
CA THR A 194 -29.16 9.99 50.40
C THR A 194 -27.72 9.54 50.50
N SER A 195 -27.10 9.88 51.59
CA SER A 195 -25.75 9.52 52.00
C SER A 195 -25.62 8.01 52.17
N ILE A 196 -25.32 7.31 51.07
CA ILE A 196 -24.85 5.96 51.14
C ILE A 196 -23.35 6.02 50.93
N THR A 197 -22.62 6.22 51.97
CA THR A 197 -21.16 6.20 52.12
C THR A 197 -20.63 4.75 52.08
N ASN A 198 -20.68 4.14 50.91
CA ASN A 198 -19.96 2.89 50.71
C ASN A 198 -19.23 2.90 49.35
N ASN A 199 -18.67 4.05 48.94
CA ASN A 199 -17.63 4.09 47.92
C ASN A 199 -16.40 3.49 48.56
N LYS A 200 -16.12 2.21 48.30
CA LYS A 200 -14.89 1.53 48.75
C LYS A 200 -13.71 2.06 47.95
N SER A 201 -13.34 3.30 48.12
CA SER A 201 -12.10 3.88 47.64
C SER A 201 -11.20 4.22 48.85
N TYR A 202 -9.92 3.97 48.67
CA TYR A 202 -8.89 4.27 49.67
C TYR A 202 -8.11 5.47 49.17
N SER A 203 -7.70 6.37 50.10
CA SER A 203 -6.94 7.55 49.74
C SER A 203 -5.65 7.67 50.57
N LEU A 204 -4.60 8.13 49.93
CA LEU A 204 -3.30 8.42 50.58
C LEU A 204 -2.79 9.75 49.98
N ASN A 205 -2.20 10.58 50.82
CA ASN A 205 -1.56 11.81 50.36
C ASN A 205 -0.09 11.81 50.80
N LEU A 206 0.79 11.89 49.81
CA LEU A 206 2.23 11.88 50.03
C LEU A 206 2.77 13.24 50.44
N ASN A 207 1.97 14.31 50.31
CA ASN A 207 2.34 15.68 50.63
C ASN A 207 3.70 16.09 49.97
N LEU A 208 3.81 15.85 48.68
CA LEU A 208 5.02 16.17 47.91
C LEU A 208 5.32 17.68 47.99
N LYS A 209 6.59 18.04 48.19
CA LYS A 209 7.04 19.43 48.21
C LYS A 209 8.17 19.60 47.22
N ASN A 210 7.98 20.47 46.24
CA ASN A 210 8.99 20.79 45.21
C ASN A 210 9.46 19.59 44.37
N GLU A 211 8.61 18.60 44.25
CA GLU A 211 8.81 17.41 43.40
C GLU A 211 7.47 16.92 42.87
N PHE A 212 7.48 16.16 41.81
CA PHE A 212 6.28 15.55 41.23
C PHE A 212 6.55 14.09 40.83
N ILE A 213 5.50 13.29 40.76
CA ILE A 213 5.56 11.91 40.27
C ILE A 213 5.54 11.91 38.73
N HIS A 214 6.57 11.38 38.14
CA HIS A 214 6.65 11.27 36.68
C HIS A 214 6.53 9.85 36.16
N LEU A 215 6.75 8.83 37.01
CA LEU A 215 6.67 7.42 36.64
C LEU A 215 6.00 6.64 37.76
N ALA A 216 5.03 5.79 37.41
CA ALA A 216 4.41 4.87 38.31
C ALA A 216 4.11 3.55 37.59
N LYS A 217 4.42 2.41 38.19
CA LYS A 217 4.21 1.09 37.58
C LYS A 217 3.79 0.08 38.62
N TYR A 218 2.82 -0.75 38.28
CA TYR A 218 2.42 -1.88 39.12
C TYR A 218 3.45 -3.01 38.98
N ILE A 219 3.84 -3.59 40.09
CA ILE A 219 4.70 -4.77 40.18
C ILE A 219 3.94 -5.82 40.96
N GLN A 220 3.76 -6.98 40.34
CA GLN A 220 3.02 -8.09 40.93
C GLN A 220 3.70 -8.51 42.27
N ASP A 221 2.89 -8.82 43.31
CA ASP A 221 3.30 -9.21 44.66
C ASP A 221 3.98 -8.12 45.49
N VAL A 222 4.20 -6.95 44.92
CA VAL A 222 4.82 -5.78 45.57
C VAL A 222 3.78 -4.68 45.82
N GLY A 223 3.19 -4.18 44.72
CA GLY A 223 2.31 -3.02 44.74
C GLY A 223 2.66 -2.04 43.63
N VAL A 224 2.40 -0.76 43.79
CA VAL A 224 2.74 0.27 42.80
C VAL A 224 4.03 0.98 43.23
N VAL A 225 5.04 0.90 42.36
CA VAL A 225 6.30 1.61 42.54
C VAL A 225 6.21 2.94 41.81
N ILE A 226 6.52 4.01 42.51
CA ILE A 226 6.49 5.38 42.00
C ILE A 226 7.87 6.00 42.07
N ALA A 227 8.18 6.83 41.05
CA ALA A 227 9.38 7.62 41.01
C ALA A 227 9.07 9.13 40.91
N THR A 228 9.78 9.95 41.65
CA THR A 228 9.63 11.40 41.60
C THR A 228 10.73 12.06 40.78
N SER A 229 10.52 13.33 40.39
CA SER A 229 11.47 14.16 39.65
C SER A 229 12.80 14.37 40.39
N THR A 230 12.86 14.03 41.65
CA THR A 230 14.10 14.14 42.47
C THR A 230 14.78 12.79 42.72
N LYS A 231 14.45 11.75 41.89
CA LYS A 231 14.96 10.37 42.04
C LYS A 231 14.57 9.65 43.35
N LYS A 232 13.55 10.10 44.05
CA LYS A 232 13.00 9.32 45.15
C LYS A 232 12.12 8.23 44.57
N VAL A 233 12.27 7.02 45.06
CA VAL A 233 11.44 5.87 44.68
C VAL A 233 10.77 5.32 45.94
N SER A 234 9.46 5.07 45.80
CA SER A 234 8.66 4.54 46.91
C SER A 234 7.72 3.46 46.40
N ILE A 235 7.44 2.47 47.20
CA ILE A 235 6.43 1.45 46.99
C ILE A 235 5.13 1.89 47.66
N ILE A 236 4.04 1.84 46.93
CA ILE A 236 2.69 2.01 47.49
C ILE A 236 2.08 0.63 47.61
N LEU A 237 1.96 0.18 48.85
CA LEU A 237 1.32 -1.09 49.18
C LEU A 237 -0.21 -0.94 49.10
N LEU A 238 -0.85 -1.86 48.42
CA LEU A 238 -2.28 -1.81 48.10
C LEU A 238 -3.14 -2.60 49.09
N THR A 239 -2.50 -3.35 50.00
CA THR A 239 -3.18 -4.17 51.00
C THR A 239 -2.45 -4.08 52.32
N ASP A 240 -3.18 -4.23 53.42
CA ASP A 240 -2.61 -4.33 54.78
C ASP A 240 -2.03 -5.75 55.05
N ASN A 241 -1.50 -5.97 56.22
CA ASN A 241 -0.93 -7.24 56.60
C ASN A 241 -1.95 -8.38 56.68
N THR A 242 -3.25 -8.08 56.65
CA THR A 242 -4.35 -9.05 56.65
C THR A 242 -4.89 -9.34 55.25
N GLY A 243 -4.29 -8.70 54.21
CA GLY A 243 -4.71 -8.81 52.80
C GLY A 243 -5.90 -7.92 52.43
N LYS A 244 -6.41 -7.09 53.34
CA LYS A 244 -7.51 -6.15 53.04
C LYS A 244 -6.98 -4.94 52.26
N PRO A 245 -7.77 -4.42 51.33
CA PRO A 245 -7.40 -3.21 50.60
C PRO A 245 -7.06 -2.06 51.51
N SER A 246 -5.91 -1.44 51.28
CA SER A 246 -5.41 -0.26 52.05
C SER A 246 -4.34 0.44 51.21
N LEU A 247 -3.96 1.64 51.57
CA LEU A 247 -2.83 2.35 50.98
C LEU A 247 -1.83 2.70 52.07
N SER A 248 -0.58 2.28 51.87
CA SER A 248 0.55 2.69 52.71
C SER A 248 1.81 2.87 51.86
N LYS A 249 2.74 3.71 52.32
CA LYS A 249 3.99 4.06 51.66
C LYS A 249 5.17 3.36 52.30
N LEU A 250 6.08 2.83 51.49
CA LEU A 250 7.41 2.35 51.89
C LEU A 250 8.47 3.00 51.01
N ASP A 251 9.43 3.67 51.56
CA ASP A 251 10.53 4.30 50.79
C ASP A 251 11.56 3.27 50.39
N LEU A 252 11.94 3.28 49.12
CA LEU A 252 12.90 2.39 48.48
C LEU A 252 14.27 3.07 48.29
N LEU A 253 14.30 4.26 47.71
CA LEU A 253 15.44 5.12 47.54
C LEU A 253 15.12 6.51 48.07
N ASN A 254 15.85 6.91 49.11
CA ASN A 254 15.81 8.25 49.66
C ASN A 254 17.16 8.91 49.39
N ASN A 255 17.22 9.86 48.44
CA ASN A 255 18.38 10.70 48.28
C ASN A 255 18.51 11.73 49.44
N SER A 256 18.80 11.25 50.65
CA SER A 256 18.91 12.07 51.85
C SER A 256 20.29 12.81 52.02
N LYS A 257 21.06 12.91 50.95
CA LYS A 257 22.20 13.85 50.91
C LYS A 257 21.67 15.27 50.63
N SER A 258 20.96 15.85 51.55
CA SER A 258 20.61 17.27 51.57
C SER A 258 21.84 18.13 51.69
N SER A 259 22.55 18.39 50.60
CA SER A 259 23.44 19.52 50.48
C SER A 259 22.61 20.79 50.45
N ILE A 260 23.01 21.82 51.19
CA ILE A 260 22.39 23.14 51.19
C ILE A 260 22.24 23.73 49.77
N PHE A 261 23.03 23.28 48.80
CA PHE A 261 22.91 23.60 47.38
C PHE A 261 21.69 23.03 46.69
N ASN A 262 21.02 21.98 47.19
CA ASN A 262 19.84 21.41 46.58
C ASN A 262 18.56 22.24 46.81
N ILE A 263 18.55 23.24 47.68
CA ILE A 263 17.41 24.13 47.91
C ILE A 263 17.14 24.99 46.66
N PHE A 264 18.19 25.41 45.94
CA PHE A 264 18.04 26.18 44.70
C PHE A 264 17.64 25.32 43.51
N ASN A 265 18.06 24.05 43.46
CA ASN A 265 17.65 23.12 42.41
C ASN A 265 16.19 22.67 42.57
N SER A 266 15.62 22.69 43.78
CA SER A 266 14.24 22.28 44.05
C SER A 266 13.18 23.24 43.45
N ILE A 267 13.53 24.51 43.25
CA ILE A 267 12.63 25.51 42.66
C ILE A 267 12.40 25.21 41.17
N ASN A 268 13.38 24.61 40.49
CA ASN A 268 13.33 24.31 39.07
C ASN A 268 12.72 22.91 38.79
N ALA A 269 12.42 22.10 39.82
CA ALA A 269 11.86 20.76 39.68
C ALA A 269 10.46 20.75 39.09
N TYR A 270 9.76 21.88 39.06
CA TYR A 270 8.48 22.05 38.39
C TYR A 270 8.58 22.45 36.91
N ASN A 271 9.75 22.76 36.43
CA ASN A 271 9.96 23.19 35.06
C ASN A 271 10.26 21.94 34.21
N LEU A 272 9.31 21.55 33.36
CA LEU A 272 9.43 20.38 32.50
C LEU A 272 10.66 20.42 31.58
N GLU A 273 11.07 21.61 31.13
CA GLU A 273 12.26 21.80 30.30
C GLU A 273 13.55 21.43 31.07
N HIS A 274 13.65 21.79 32.34
CA HIS A 274 14.75 21.39 33.21
C HIS A 274 14.73 19.92 33.61
N PHE A 275 13.53 19.35 33.72
CA PHE A 275 13.33 17.93 34.02
C PHE A 275 13.83 17.02 32.89
N GLN A 276 13.65 17.41 31.63
CA GLN A 276 14.15 16.67 30.48
C GLN A 276 15.69 16.61 30.41
N SER A 277 16.37 17.61 30.93
CA SER A 277 17.85 17.69 30.93
C SER A 277 18.51 17.08 32.16
N ASN A 278 17.76 16.75 33.21
CA ASN A 278 18.27 16.26 34.47
C ASN A 278 18.24 14.74 34.58
N ASP A 279 19.13 14.23 35.42
CA ASP A 279 19.20 12.83 35.81
C ASP A 279 17.89 12.36 36.51
N LYS A 280 17.14 11.46 35.88
CA LYS A 280 15.81 10.99 36.31
C LYS A 280 15.75 9.48 36.27
N ILE A 281 14.82 8.90 37.06
CA ILE A 281 14.45 7.48 36.92
C ILE A 281 13.61 7.33 35.65
N ILE A 282 14.02 6.45 34.76
CA ILE A 282 13.36 6.28 33.44
C ILE A 282 12.59 4.98 33.34
N SER A 283 12.99 3.96 34.09
CA SER A 283 12.37 2.63 33.99
C SER A 283 12.26 1.96 35.37
N ILE A 284 11.11 1.34 35.58
CA ILE A 284 10.82 0.48 36.75
C ILE A 284 10.32 -0.84 36.17
N ASN A 285 10.97 -1.95 36.51
CA ASN A 285 10.60 -3.27 36.00
C ASN A 285 10.54 -4.31 37.12
N GLN A 286 9.72 -5.34 36.88
CA GLN A 286 9.72 -6.50 37.73
C GLN A 286 10.84 -7.45 37.29
N GLY A 287 11.56 -8.01 38.25
CA GLY A 287 12.51 -9.06 38.04
C GLY A 287 12.00 -10.42 38.49
N LYS A 288 12.90 -11.25 38.92
CA LYS A 288 12.64 -12.64 39.33
C LYS A 288 11.71 -12.72 40.55
N LEU A 289 10.84 -13.71 40.52
CA LEU A 289 10.12 -14.17 41.71
C LEU A 289 10.91 -15.31 42.37
N PHE A 290 11.29 -15.11 43.63
CA PHE A 290 12.00 -16.13 44.38
C PHE A 290 11.06 -17.15 45.03
N VAL A 291 11.59 -18.33 45.36
CA VAL A 291 10.82 -19.45 45.95
C VAL A 291 10.16 -19.07 47.27
N HIS A 292 10.73 -18.08 48.01
CA HIS A 292 10.17 -17.63 49.31
C HIS A 292 9.13 -16.50 49.17
N GLY A 293 8.70 -16.20 47.91
CA GLY A 293 7.71 -15.18 47.64
C GLY A 293 8.24 -13.74 47.69
N SER A 294 9.56 -13.54 47.67
CA SER A 294 10.14 -12.23 47.44
C SER A 294 10.23 -11.94 45.93
N ARG A 295 10.14 -10.66 45.56
CA ARG A 295 10.15 -10.17 44.21
C ARG A 295 11.27 -9.17 43.99
N GLU A 296 12.00 -9.29 42.89
CA GLU A 296 12.94 -8.26 42.45
C GLU A 296 12.23 -7.08 41.85
N ILE A 297 12.77 -5.89 42.17
CA ILE A 297 12.39 -4.58 41.61
C ILE A 297 13.64 -4.00 40.96
N ILE A 298 13.56 -3.73 39.67
CA ILE A 298 14.66 -3.23 38.87
C ILE A 298 14.36 -1.77 38.52
N ILE A 299 15.26 -0.87 38.87
CA ILE A 299 15.12 0.56 38.66
C ILE A 299 16.31 1.03 37.80
N GLN A 300 16.04 1.85 36.80
CA GLN A 300 17.06 2.41 35.96
C GLN A 300 16.95 3.94 35.90
N ASP A 301 18.05 4.62 35.95
CA ASP A 301 18.11 6.06 35.70
C ASP A 301 18.59 6.42 34.28
N SER A 302 18.42 7.69 33.89
CA SER A 302 18.78 8.19 32.55
C SER A 302 20.31 8.17 32.29
N ASN A 303 21.13 8.08 33.32
CA ASN A 303 22.58 7.97 33.18
C ASN A 303 23.07 6.52 33.00
N GLY A 304 22.16 5.54 33.07
CA GLY A 304 22.49 4.14 32.90
C GLY A 304 22.86 3.42 34.18
N THR A 305 22.47 3.96 35.34
CA THR A 305 22.61 3.22 36.62
C THR A 305 21.44 2.29 36.77
N ILE A 306 21.70 1.04 37.09
CA ILE A 306 20.71 0.00 37.36
C ILE A 306 20.83 -0.39 38.82
N ASP A 307 19.75 -0.19 39.58
CA ASP A 307 19.60 -0.61 40.96
C ASP A 307 18.58 -1.77 41.03
N VAL A 308 18.99 -2.87 41.67
CA VAL A 308 18.11 -4.05 41.85
C VAL A 308 17.86 -4.23 43.34
N PHE A 309 16.57 -4.32 43.67
CA PHE A 309 16.12 -4.52 45.06
C PHE A 309 15.33 -5.81 45.11
N GLU A 310 15.43 -6.52 46.22
CA GLU A 310 14.57 -7.60 46.61
C GLU A 310 13.57 -7.15 47.67
N TYR A 311 12.30 -7.35 47.42
CA TYR A 311 11.23 -7.01 48.39
C TYR A 311 10.43 -8.25 48.80
N SER A 312 10.22 -8.38 50.08
CA SER A 312 9.29 -9.36 50.67
C SER A 312 8.52 -8.71 51.82
N ARG A 313 7.26 -9.02 51.93
CA ARG A 313 6.45 -8.55 53.09
C ARG A 313 7.06 -8.93 54.44
N ASN A 314 7.68 -10.13 54.53
CA ASN A 314 8.20 -10.70 55.74
C ASN A 314 9.63 -10.24 56.02
N ASN A 315 10.46 -10.15 55.00
CA ASN A 315 11.89 -9.87 55.13
C ASN A 315 12.25 -8.38 54.91
N GLY A 316 11.26 -7.58 54.49
CA GLY A 316 11.52 -6.20 54.14
C GLY A 316 12.17 -6.01 52.75
N LEU A 317 13.04 -5.00 52.70
CA LEU A 317 13.71 -4.57 51.49
C LEU A 317 15.22 -4.79 51.59
N ASN A 318 15.81 -5.48 50.59
CA ASN A 318 17.25 -5.65 50.44
C ASN A 318 17.70 -5.02 49.12
N HIS A 319 18.81 -4.27 49.15
CA HIS A 319 19.48 -3.76 47.95
C HIS A 319 20.46 -4.81 47.46
N LEU A 320 20.37 -5.28 46.23
CA LEU A 320 21.18 -6.37 45.68
C LEU A 320 22.30 -5.83 44.81
N ILE A 321 21.99 -5.00 43.82
CA ILE A 321 22.93 -4.56 42.76
C ILE A 321 22.78 -3.05 42.56
N SER A 322 23.92 -2.35 42.42
CA SER A 322 23.95 -0.97 41.90
C SER A 322 25.14 -0.84 40.96
N GLN A 323 24.84 -0.76 39.65
CA GLN A 323 25.85 -0.80 38.61
C GLN A 323 25.55 0.19 37.47
N SER A 324 26.60 0.85 36.95
CA SER A 324 26.47 1.73 35.80
C SER A 324 26.91 1.03 34.52
N ILE A 325 26.06 1.07 33.51
CA ILE A 325 26.32 0.50 32.17
C ILE A 325 26.95 1.52 31.21
N LYS A 326 26.96 2.81 31.56
CA LYS A 326 27.30 3.90 30.64
C LYS A 326 28.67 3.74 29.99
N SER A 327 29.71 3.45 30.78
CA SER A 327 31.06 3.28 30.25
C SER A 327 31.14 2.13 29.24
N ARG A 328 30.60 0.98 29.61
CA ARG A 328 30.60 -0.21 28.75
C ARG A 328 29.81 0.01 27.44
N PHE A 329 28.70 0.73 27.51
CA PHE A 329 27.93 1.12 26.32
C PHE A 329 28.72 2.05 25.40
N VAL A 330 29.31 3.12 25.96
CA VAL A 330 30.11 4.08 25.19
C VAL A 330 31.31 3.39 24.53
N ASP A 331 32.03 2.51 25.27
CA ASP A 331 33.14 1.74 24.72
C ASP A 331 32.73 0.85 23.57
N SER A 332 31.55 0.18 23.68
CA SER A 332 30.99 -0.68 22.63
C SER A 332 30.59 0.11 21.38
N VAL A 333 29.94 1.27 21.56
CA VAL A 333 29.56 2.14 20.43
C VAL A 333 30.78 2.75 19.74
N SER A 334 31.81 3.17 20.52
CA SER A 334 33.08 3.69 19.97
C SER A 334 33.75 2.69 19.05
N GLY A 335 33.65 1.39 19.35
CA GLY A 335 34.17 0.31 18.51
C GLY A 335 33.43 0.19 17.15
N MET A 336 32.19 0.67 17.04
CA MET A 336 31.42 0.66 15.79
C MET A 336 31.76 1.84 14.86
N PHE A 337 32.32 2.93 15.39
CA PHE A 337 32.68 4.14 14.64
C PHE A 337 34.19 4.43 14.67
N PRO A 338 35.05 3.55 14.14
CA PRO A 338 36.51 3.65 14.27
C PRO A 338 37.12 4.89 13.63
N ASN A 339 36.43 5.57 12.73
CA ASN A 339 36.91 6.73 11.98
C ASN A 339 36.35 8.08 12.45
N CYS A 340 35.53 8.09 13.49
CA CYS A 340 34.92 9.31 14.00
C CYS A 340 35.65 9.75 15.29
N ASP A 341 36.51 10.74 15.18
CA ASP A 341 37.09 11.42 16.34
C ASP A 341 35.97 12.01 17.21
N ASN A 342 35.53 11.29 18.26
CA ASN A 342 34.66 11.76 19.37
C ASN A 342 33.43 12.61 18.95
N SER A 343 32.83 12.34 17.79
CA SER A 343 31.74 13.15 17.26
C SER A 343 30.36 12.83 17.86
N PHE A 344 30.24 11.76 18.64
CA PHE A 344 28.98 11.41 19.29
C PHE A 344 28.99 11.69 20.80
N LYS A 345 27.82 12.04 21.32
CA LYS A 345 27.58 12.26 22.72
C LYS A 345 26.54 11.29 23.26
N PHE A 346 26.87 10.56 24.32
CA PHE A 346 25.87 9.81 25.07
C PHE A 346 24.77 10.76 25.55
N GLU A 347 23.53 10.50 25.21
CA GLU A 347 22.39 11.30 25.63
C GLU A 347 21.78 10.72 26.90
N GLU A 348 21.13 9.57 26.76
CA GLU A 348 20.43 8.91 27.86
C GLU A 348 20.23 7.42 27.58
N THR A 349 20.01 6.65 28.64
CA THR A 349 19.29 5.39 28.55
C THR A 349 17.79 5.70 28.56
N VAL A 350 17.02 5.01 27.75
CA VAL A 350 15.61 5.35 27.49
C VAL A 350 14.65 4.38 28.16
N SER A 351 14.93 3.09 28.06
CA SER A 351 14.05 2.05 28.60
C SER A 351 14.82 0.75 28.82
N LEU A 352 14.37 -0.07 29.75
CA LEU A 352 14.99 -1.36 30.09
C LEU A 352 13.91 -2.43 30.15
N ASN A 353 14.23 -3.62 29.66
CA ASN A 353 13.46 -4.83 29.90
C ASN A 353 14.37 -5.94 30.48
N HIS A 354 13.87 -6.60 31.51
CA HIS A 354 14.53 -7.77 32.08
C HIS A 354 14.21 -8.99 31.21
N LEU A 355 15.23 -9.70 30.78
CA LEU A 355 15.09 -10.92 29.98
C LEU A 355 15.15 -12.17 30.88
N LYS A 356 16.35 -12.50 31.36
CA LYS A 356 16.61 -13.71 32.19
C LYS A 356 17.88 -13.50 32.99
N ASN A 357 17.95 -14.01 34.24
CA ASN A 357 19.20 -14.12 35.00
C ASN A 357 20.02 -12.83 35.02
N HIS A 358 19.45 -11.69 35.44
CA HIS A 358 20.07 -10.36 35.45
C HIS A 358 20.61 -9.90 34.08
N THR A 359 20.08 -10.49 32.99
CA THR A 359 20.32 -10.01 31.63
C THR A 359 19.21 -9.04 31.24
N TYR A 360 19.66 -7.91 30.71
CA TYR A 360 18.78 -6.82 30.37
C TYR A 360 18.91 -6.45 28.89
N LEU A 361 17.80 -6.12 28.25
CA LEU A 361 17.76 -5.44 26.99
C LEU A 361 17.45 -3.98 27.26
N ILE A 362 18.32 -3.09 26.85
CA ILE A 362 18.30 -1.68 27.18
C ILE A 362 18.28 -0.85 25.91
N LEU A 363 17.34 0.07 25.82
CA LEU A 363 17.32 1.07 24.77
C LEU A 363 18.15 2.28 25.22
N CYS A 364 19.20 2.60 24.47
CA CYS A 364 20.08 3.73 24.69
C CYS A 364 20.03 4.70 23.50
N SER A 365 20.30 5.96 23.73
CA SER A 365 20.41 6.96 22.67
C SER A 365 21.73 7.73 22.74
N ILE A 366 22.23 8.10 21.55
CA ILE A 366 23.34 9.04 21.36
C ILE A 366 22.89 10.18 20.46
N ILE A 367 23.57 11.26 20.50
CA ILE A 367 23.42 12.38 19.57
C ILE A 367 24.68 12.46 18.70
N GLU A 368 24.49 12.41 17.41
CA GLU A 368 25.48 12.59 16.37
C GLU A 368 24.97 13.63 15.36
N ASN A 369 25.71 14.71 15.13
CA ASN A 369 25.34 15.78 14.18
C ASN A 369 23.89 16.28 14.34
N ASP A 370 23.46 16.54 15.58
CA ASP A 370 22.09 16.95 15.95
C ASP A 370 20.99 15.93 15.60
N THR A 371 21.36 14.70 15.25
CA THR A 371 20.43 13.59 15.07
C THR A 371 20.50 12.64 16.26
N LYS A 372 19.34 12.16 16.71
CA LYS A 372 19.21 11.16 17.76
C LYS A 372 19.24 9.77 17.16
N ILE A 373 20.19 8.94 17.63
CA ILE A 373 20.36 7.55 17.16
C ILE A 373 20.08 6.62 18.32
N PHE A 374 19.32 5.56 18.06
CA PHE A 374 18.94 4.57 19.06
C PHE A 374 19.72 3.27 18.89
N PHE A 375 20.05 2.67 20.03
CA PHE A 375 20.74 1.40 20.11
C PHE A 375 20.01 0.46 21.06
N LEU A 376 19.92 -0.81 20.70
CA LEU A 376 19.58 -1.89 21.61
C LEU A 376 20.87 -2.47 22.17
N PHE A 377 21.00 -2.39 23.48
CA PHE A 377 22.17 -2.85 24.25
C PHE A 377 21.77 -4.03 25.12
N THR A 378 22.37 -5.17 24.87
CA THR A 378 22.11 -6.39 25.65
C THR A 378 23.29 -6.67 26.56
N ALA A 379 23.04 -6.69 27.86
CA ALA A 379 24.08 -6.91 28.83
C ALA A 379 23.59 -7.69 30.06
N ALA A 380 24.49 -8.49 30.66
CA ALA A 380 24.28 -9.03 31.99
C ALA A 380 24.95 -8.13 33.01
N VAL A 381 24.31 -7.89 34.15
CA VAL A 381 24.75 -6.98 35.19
C VAL A 381 24.81 -7.74 36.51
N ASP A 382 26.01 -7.83 37.10
CA ASP A 382 26.24 -8.42 38.41
C ASP A 382 26.71 -7.37 39.40
N GLU A 383 26.93 -7.74 40.67
CA GLU A 383 27.40 -6.83 41.71
C GLU A 383 28.73 -6.12 41.39
N HIS A 384 29.58 -6.75 40.55
CA HIS A 384 30.95 -6.31 40.33
C HIS A 384 31.27 -5.86 38.93
N ASP A 385 30.50 -6.33 37.90
CA ASP A 385 30.79 -6.04 36.50
C ASP A 385 29.51 -6.03 35.62
N CYS A 386 29.66 -5.44 34.44
CA CYS A 386 28.66 -5.44 33.38
C CYS A 386 29.24 -6.14 32.13
N MET A 387 28.74 -7.32 31.83
CA MET A 387 29.15 -8.09 30.66
C MET A 387 28.25 -7.75 29.45
N VAL A 388 28.87 -7.22 28.40
CA VAL A 388 28.17 -6.83 27.18
C VAL A 388 28.05 -8.03 26.23
N TYR A 389 26.84 -8.34 25.79
CA TYR A 389 26.58 -9.38 24.79
C TYR A 389 26.46 -8.79 23.39
N SER A 390 25.69 -7.73 23.22
CA SER A 390 25.55 -7.09 21.91
C SER A 390 25.19 -5.60 22.04
N THR A 391 25.57 -4.86 21.01
CA THR A 391 25.15 -3.48 20.78
C THR A 391 24.66 -3.40 19.33
N TYR A 392 23.39 -3.06 19.15
CA TYR A 392 22.75 -3.04 17.85
C TYR A 392 22.19 -1.67 17.55
N ARG A 393 22.59 -1.07 16.42
CA ARG A 393 22.03 0.20 15.95
C ARG A 393 20.69 -0.06 15.27
N ILE A 394 19.65 0.68 15.66
CA ILE A 394 18.36 0.65 15.00
C ILE A 394 18.44 1.53 13.77
N ASN A 395 18.07 0.98 12.60
CA ASN A 395 18.28 1.64 11.30
C ASN A 395 16.98 2.15 10.66
N ASN A 396 15.82 1.57 11.00
CA ASN A 396 14.55 1.87 10.35
C ASN A 396 13.77 3.07 10.94
N PHE A 397 14.42 3.95 11.70
CA PHE A 397 13.82 5.25 11.99
C PHE A 397 14.13 6.23 10.87
N ASN A 398 13.10 6.85 10.31
CA ASN A 398 13.25 7.87 9.28
C ASN A 398 14.09 9.05 9.81
N ASN A 399 15.10 9.48 9.06
CA ASN A 399 15.98 10.58 9.42
C ASN A 399 15.23 11.88 9.79
N ASN A 400 14.10 12.15 9.16
CA ASN A 400 13.25 13.31 9.47
C ASN A 400 12.61 13.23 10.87
N ASN A 401 12.40 12.04 11.40
CA ASN A 401 11.84 11.81 12.74
C ASN A 401 12.92 11.88 13.83
N LEU A 402 14.19 11.78 13.45
CA LEU A 402 15.33 11.78 14.38
C LEU A 402 15.88 13.18 14.63
N VAL A 403 15.50 14.18 13.84
CA VAL A 403 15.89 15.58 14.07
C VAL A 403 15.25 16.07 15.38
N LEU A 404 16.06 16.57 16.28
CA LEU A 404 15.62 17.09 17.57
C LEU A 404 14.63 18.26 17.40
N ASN A 405 13.35 17.93 17.28
CA ASN A 405 12.28 18.92 17.39
C ASN A 405 12.10 19.32 18.86
N ARG A 406 12.70 20.45 19.24
CA ARG A 406 12.69 20.98 20.62
C ARG A 406 11.29 21.29 21.18
N ASN A 407 10.22 21.13 20.39
CA ASN A 407 8.87 21.57 20.74
C ASN A 407 7.87 20.46 21.10
N THR A 408 8.27 19.18 21.11
CA THR A 408 7.35 18.07 21.44
C THR A 408 7.71 17.46 22.79
N GLU A 409 7.00 17.85 23.83
CA GLU A 409 7.26 17.51 25.24
C GLU A 409 7.07 16.03 25.61
N PHE A 410 6.61 15.16 24.72
CA PHE A 410 6.24 13.79 25.03
C PHE A 410 6.82 12.68 24.13
N ASN A 411 7.83 12.99 23.31
CA ASN A 411 8.42 12.00 22.40
C ASN A 411 9.52 11.16 23.09
N ASN A 412 9.15 10.43 24.12
CA ASN A 412 10.05 9.45 24.72
C ASN A 412 9.92 8.12 23.97
N ALA A 413 11.03 7.64 23.42
CA ALA A 413 11.06 6.28 22.88
C ALA A 413 10.76 5.27 24.00
N ARG A 414 10.11 4.15 23.64
CA ARG A 414 9.73 3.07 24.56
C ARG A 414 10.15 1.73 23.99
N LEU A 415 10.66 0.86 24.84
CA LEU A 415 10.98 -0.51 24.50
C LEU A 415 10.00 -1.46 25.17
N LEU A 416 9.39 -2.33 24.39
CA LEU A 416 8.47 -3.38 24.84
C LEU A 416 8.97 -4.73 24.34
N VAL A 417 8.99 -5.72 25.22
CA VAL A 417 9.42 -7.09 24.88
C VAL A 417 8.41 -8.05 25.49
N PRO A 418 7.38 -8.48 24.72
CA PRO A 418 6.38 -9.44 25.21
C PRO A 418 7.00 -10.84 25.37
N GLU A 419 6.40 -11.69 26.19
CA GLU A 419 6.75 -13.09 26.28
C GLU A 419 6.51 -13.79 24.94
N PRO A 420 7.34 -14.73 24.53
CA PRO A 420 8.48 -15.39 25.20
C PRO A 420 9.82 -14.63 25.03
N TYR A 421 9.83 -13.33 24.94
CA TYR A 421 11.01 -12.46 24.81
C TYR A 421 11.79 -12.68 23.50
N THR A 422 11.08 -12.91 22.40
CA THR A 422 11.68 -13.21 21.09
C THR A 422 11.75 -12.00 20.15
N THR A 423 10.97 -10.98 20.43
CA THR A 423 10.85 -9.77 19.59
C THR A 423 10.87 -8.53 20.46
N ALA A 424 11.70 -7.58 20.11
CA ALA A 424 11.73 -6.26 20.70
C ALA A 424 10.94 -5.28 19.81
N TYR A 425 10.10 -4.48 20.44
CA TYR A 425 9.34 -3.42 19.80
C TYR A 425 9.85 -2.08 20.35
N VAL A 426 10.41 -1.26 19.49
CA VAL A 426 10.89 0.09 19.83
C VAL A 426 9.95 1.11 19.20
N VAL A 427 9.24 1.84 20.04
CA VAL A 427 8.25 2.83 19.60
C VAL A 427 8.81 4.23 19.79
N TYR A 428 8.85 5.00 18.73
CA TYR A 428 9.25 6.40 18.74
C TYR A 428 8.42 7.21 17.76
N ASN A 429 7.83 8.30 18.21
CA ASN A 429 6.86 9.06 17.41
C ASN A 429 5.75 8.15 16.86
N ASN A 430 5.53 8.21 15.55
CA ASN A 430 4.52 7.42 14.82
C ASN A 430 5.11 6.15 14.19
N THR A 431 6.24 5.65 14.70
CA THR A 431 6.91 4.48 14.14
C THR A 431 7.17 3.44 15.22
N ILE A 432 6.90 2.18 14.88
CA ILE A 432 7.25 1.01 15.69
C ILE A 432 8.29 0.23 14.90
N VAL A 433 9.50 0.12 15.43
CA VAL A 433 10.53 -0.75 14.85
C VAL A 433 10.53 -2.07 15.60
N LEU A 434 10.56 -3.15 14.86
CA LEU A 434 10.58 -4.52 15.37
C LEU A 434 11.90 -5.17 15.00
N THR A 435 12.48 -5.92 15.95
CA THR A 435 13.68 -6.73 15.71
C THR A 435 13.68 -7.97 16.60
N ASP A 436 14.46 -8.97 16.24
CA ASP A 436 14.62 -10.15 17.08
C ASP A 436 15.39 -9.83 18.36
N VAL A 437 15.11 -10.59 19.42
CA VAL A 437 15.87 -10.57 20.68
C VAL A 437 16.78 -11.79 20.71
N LEU A 438 18.04 -11.57 21.09
CA LEU A 438 19.05 -12.62 21.20
C LEU A 438 18.65 -13.63 22.25
N GLN A 439 18.44 -14.90 21.85
CA GLN A 439 17.93 -15.95 22.74
C GLN A 439 19.03 -16.81 23.37
N ASP A 440 20.06 -17.11 22.61
CA ASP A 440 21.17 -17.92 23.09
C ASP A 440 22.44 -17.08 23.22
N LEU A 441 22.64 -16.59 24.44
CA LEU A 441 23.78 -15.73 24.79
C LEU A 441 25.10 -16.50 24.89
N ASN A 442 25.05 -17.84 24.90
CA ASN A 442 26.25 -18.69 24.96
C ASN A 442 26.80 -19.00 23.55
N ASP A 443 26.01 -18.81 22.51
CA ASP A 443 26.45 -19.02 21.12
C ASP A 443 26.88 -17.70 20.50
N THR A 444 28.18 -17.52 20.27
CA THR A 444 28.73 -16.30 19.64
C THR A 444 28.19 -16.05 18.23
N HIS A 445 27.68 -17.07 17.54
CA HIS A 445 27.04 -16.95 16.24
C HIS A 445 25.58 -16.47 16.31
N SER A 446 24.96 -16.55 17.48
CA SER A 446 23.58 -16.11 17.71
C SER A 446 23.49 -14.66 18.20
N LEU A 447 24.63 -13.97 18.43
CA LEU A 447 24.68 -12.62 18.96
C LEU A 447 24.45 -11.51 17.91
N THR A 448 24.11 -11.87 16.67
CA THR A 448 23.76 -10.92 15.62
C THR A 448 22.25 -10.88 15.41
N HIS A 449 21.70 -9.68 15.33
CA HIS A 449 20.30 -9.51 14.93
C HIS A 449 20.08 -10.03 13.51
N LYS A 450 19.02 -10.82 13.32
CA LYS A 450 18.75 -11.51 12.05
C LYS A 450 17.82 -10.73 11.14
N TRP A 451 16.97 -9.88 11.71
CA TRP A 451 16.00 -9.09 10.98
C TRP A 451 15.61 -7.82 11.75
N GLU A 452 15.20 -6.83 11.03
CA GLU A 452 14.59 -5.61 11.51
C GLU A 452 13.48 -5.22 10.53
N ASP A 453 12.33 -4.77 11.01
CA ASP A 453 11.21 -4.30 10.21
C ASP A 453 10.54 -3.13 10.93
N PHE A 454 9.65 -2.41 10.26
CA PHE A 454 9.00 -1.26 10.86
C PHE A 454 7.54 -1.13 10.46
N ILE A 455 6.79 -0.44 11.29
CA ILE A 455 5.40 -0.04 11.09
C ILE A 455 5.33 1.47 11.26
N SER A 456 4.92 2.18 10.22
CA SER A 456 4.70 3.63 10.29
C SER A 456 3.21 3.94 10.29
N PHE A 457 2.82 4.95 11.05
CA PHE A 457 1.47 5.46 11.11
C PHE A 457 1.37 6.77 10.33
N LYS A 458 0.18 7.11 9.84
CA LYS A 458 -0.10 8.40 9.21
C LYS A 458 0.12 9.54 10.22
N ASP A 459 0.47 10.72 9.74
CA ASP A 459 0.81 11.88 10.59
C ASP A 459 -0.33 12.38 11.48
N ASP A 460 -1.58 12.10 11.11
CA ASP A 460 -2.78 12.42 11.89
C ASP A 460 -3.08 11.42 13.02
N ILE A 461 -2.30 10.34 13.12
CA ILE A 461 -2.46 9.30 14.13
C ILE A 461 -1.50 9.53 15.30
N ASN A 462 -2.05 9.75 16.48
CA ASN A 462 -1.27 9.87 17.71
C ASN A 462 -1.33 8.57 18.50
N LEU A 463 -0.17 7.97 18.77
CA LEU A 463 -0.04 6.82 19.67
C LEU A 463 -0.10 7.31 21.12
N LEU A 464 -1.26 7.19 21.74
CA LEU A 464 -1.54 7.68 23.09
C LEU A 464 -1.05 6.74 24.17
N GLY A 465 -1.07 5.45 23.91
CA GLY A 465 -0.74 4.44 24.89
C GLY A 465 -0.19 3.16 24.30
N LEU A 466 0.59 2.47 25.10
CA LEU A 466 1.22 1.22 24.77
C LEU A 466 1.08 0.26 25.95
N GLY A 467 0.93 -1.01 25.66
CA GLY A 467 0.93 -2.08 26.66
C GLY A 467 1.37 -3.40 26.06
N LEU A 468 1.66 -4.35 26.94
CA LEU A 468 1.96 -5.72 26.57
C LEU A 468 0.65 -6.51 26.49
N ASP A 469 0.63 -7.56 25.66
CA ASP A 469 -0.43 -8.55 25.62
C ASP A 469 0.21 -9.91 25.27
N LEU A 470 0.23 -10.85 26.18
CA LEU A 470 0.90 -12.17 26.04
C LEU A 470 2.14 -12.13 25.14
N ASN A 471 1.96 -12.46 23.85
CA ASN A 471 3.00 -12.50 22.82
C ASN A 471 2.98 -11.31 21.84
N SER A 472 2.28 -10.24 22.17
CA SER A 472 2.04 -9.09 21.30
C SER A 472 2.11 -7.78 22.08
N ILE A 473 2.03 -6.66 21.36
CA ILE A 473 1.82 -5.36 21.97
C ILE A 473 0.46 -4.80 21.56
N ILE A 474 -0.11 -4.02 22.46
CA ILE A 474 -1.33 -3.26 22.24
C ILE A 474 -0.98 -1.79 22.16
N THR A 475 -1.44 -1.12 21.10
CA THR A 475 -1.35 0.33 20.98
C THR A 475 -2.73 0.94 21.08
N VAL A 476 -2.83 2.04 21.79
CA VAL A 476 -4.07 2.84 21.88
C VAL A 476 -3.84 4.14 21.14
N SER A 477 -4.65 4.42 20.14
CA SER A 477 -4.52 5.62 19.32
C SER A 477 -5.86 6.35 19.19
N GLN A 478 -5.79 7.66 18.99
CA GLN A 478 -6.97 8.47 18.68
C GLN A 478 -7.45 8.15 17.28
N ASN A 479 -8.76 8.10 17.06
CA ASN A 479 -9.44 7.78 15.80
C ASN A 479 -9.31 6.32 15.31
N SER A 480 -8.19 5.64 15.56
CA SER A 480 -7.99 4.24 15.13
C SER A 480 -8.25 3.21 16.23
N GLY A 481 -8.51 3.67 17.45
CA GLY A 481 -8.85 2.80 18.58
C GLY A 481 -7.67 1.99 19.11
N THR A 482 -7.91 0.71 19.34
CA THR A 482 -6.94 -0.21 19.92
C THR A 482 -6.43 -1.15 18.83
N LEU A 483 -5.12 -1.15 18.60
CA LEU A 483 -4.48 -2.00 17.61
C LEU A 483 -3.59 -3.04 18.32
N LYS A 484 -3.60 -4.25 17.79
CA LYS A 484 -2.75 -5.34 18.22
C LYS A 484 -1.66 -5.58 17.19
N VAL A 485 -0.40 -5.54 17.63
CA VAL A 485 0.77 -5.87 16.82
C VAL A 485 1.36 -7.16 17.36
N GLU A 486 1.31 -8.21 16.56
CA GLU A 486 1.78 -9.53 16.95
C GLU A 486 2.80 -10.10 15.96
N ARG A 487 3.67 -10.96 16.44
CA ARG A 487 4.61 -11.70 15.62
C ARG A 487 3.90 -12.80 14.84
N THR A 488 4.25 -12.99 13.57
CA THR A 488 3.76 -14.12 12.76
C THR A 488 4.50 -15.40 13.12
N SER A 489 3.77 -16.52 13.28
CA SER A 489 4.31 -17.81 13.74
C SER A 489 5.19 -18.57 12.72
N ASN A 490 5.28 -18.10 11.48
CA ASN A 490 5.94 -18.81 10.38
C ASN A 490 7.46 -18.95 10.53
N LEU A 491 8.09 -18.29 11.51
CA LEU A 491 9.54 -18.38 11.76
C LEU A 491 9.96 -19.64 12.55
N PHE A 492 9.00 -20.37 13.12
CA PHE A 492 9.32 -21.60 13.90
C PHE A 492 9.35 -22.88 13.07
N SER A 493 8.74 -22.89 11.87
CA SER A 493 8.60 -24.10 11.05
C SER A 493 9.79 -24.41 10.14
N ASN A 494 10.76 -23.53 10.00
CA ASN A 494 11.87 -23.71 9.05
C ASN A 494 13.20 -24.18 9.68
N ASN A 495 13.23 -24.47 10.99
CA ASN A 495 14.49 -24.85 11.65
C ASN A 495 14.81 -26.36 11.59
N ASP A 496 13.89 -27.23 11.12
CA ASP A 496 14.13 -28.69 11.25
C ASP A 496 14.51 -29.42 9.95
N ASN A 497 14.54 -28.79 8.77
CA ASN A 497 14.75 -29.53 7.52
C ASN A 497 15.81 -29.01 6.53
N ASN A 498 16.68 -28.08 6.88
CA ASN A 498 17.78 -27.66 5.97
C ASN A 498 19.17 -27.83 6.63
N ASN A 499 19.55 -29.06 6.94
CA ASN A 499 20.92 -29.42 7.34
C ASN A 499 21.90 -29.54 6.18
N ASN A 500 21.64 -28.99 5.00
CA ASN A 500 22.54 -29.11 3.84
C ASN A 500 22.69 -27.77 3.07
N ILE A 501 23.04 -26.68 3.76
CA ILE A 501 23.67 -25.53 3.10
C ILE A 501 25.09 -25.40 3.69
N GLU A 502 26.07 -25.57 2.84
CA GLU A 502 27.49 -25.52 3.12
C GLU A 502 27.87 -24.35 4.02
N ARG A 503 28.42 -24.69 5.19
CA ARG A 503 29.02 -23.73 6.11
C ARG A 503 30.31 -23.17 5.51
N ASN A 504 30.21 -22.11 4.75
CA ASN A 504 31.38 -21.29 4.42
C ASN A 504 31.72 -20.39 5.61
N SER A 505 32.69 -20.88 6.37
CA SER A 505 33.34 -20.23 7.49
C SER A 505 34.10 -18.97 7.05
N HIS A 506 33.45 -17.82 7.07
CA HIS A 506 34.05 -16.51 7.36
C HIS A 506 32.90 -15.59 7.75
N ALA A 507 32.66 -15.48 9.07
CA ALA A 507 31.74 -14.48 9.61
C ALA A 507 32.39 -13.09 9.39
N LYS A 508 32.09 -12.48 8.24
CA LYS A 508 32.16 -11.05 8.08
C LYS A 508 31.08 -10.47 8.98
N ILE A 509 31.46 -9.53 9.84
CA ILE A 509 30.54 -8.59 10.49
C ILE A 509 29.58 -8.13 9.40
N GLN A 510 28.32 -8.58 9.47
CA GLN A 510 27.35 -8.22 8.44
C GLN A 510 27.06 -6.76 8.60
N ASP A 511 27.48 -6.00 7.61
CA ASP A 511 27.10 -4.62 7.36
C ASP A 511 25.56 -4.47 7.43
N PRO A 512 25.04 -3.27 7.74
CA PRO A 512 23.62 -2.90 7.73
C PRO A 512 22.91 -3.10 6.38
N ALA A 513 23.56 -3.68 5.39
CA ALA A 513 23.02 -4.08 4.10
C ALA A 513 21.79 -5.01 4.16
N PHE A 514 21.45 -5.56 5.34
CA PHE A 514 20.31 -6.47 5.47
C PHE A 514 18.94 -5.76 5.43
N ILE A 515 18.91 -4.46 5.69
CA ILE A 515 17.68 -3.69 5.85
C ILE A 515 17.11 -3.24 4.51
N ASN A 516 17.95 -3.11 3.50
CA ASN A 516 17.58 -2.74 2.14
C ASN A 516 17.61 -3.96 1.21
N SER A 517 17.37 -5.14 1.74
CA SER A 517 17.33 -6.34 0.91
C SER A 517 16.10 -6.34 0.01
N LYS A 518 16.21 -7.01 -1.12
CA LYS A 518 15.11 -7.24 -2.05
C LYS A 518 13.84 -7.78 -1.35
N GLU A 519 14.00 -8.69 -0.38
CA GLU A 519 12.90 -9.30 0.38
C GLU A 519 12.17 -8.26 1.24
N PHE A 520 12.90 -7.35 1.88
CA PHE A 520 12.35 -6.25 2.65
C PHE A 520 11.52 -5.31 1.76
N ILE A 521 12.09 -4.85 0.64
CA ILE A 521 11.40 -3.98 -0.33
C ILE A 521 10.14 -4.67 -0.87
N LYS A 522 10.26 -5.94 -1.25
CA LYS A 522 9.13 -6.76 -1.73
C LYS A 522 8.01 -6.86 -0.69
N SER A 523 8.34 -7.10 0.57
CA SER A 523 7.38 -7.18 1.67
C SER A 523 6.60 -5.87 1.84
N HIS A 524 7.29 -4.73 1.81
CA HIS A 524 6.66 -3.42 1.93
C HIS A 524 5.80 -3.05 0.71
N ILE A 525 6.25 -3.35 -0.51
CA ILE A 525 5.42 -3.20 -1.71
C ILE A 525 4.14 -4.03 -1.60
N LEU A 526 4.24 -5.30 -1.19
CA LEU A 526 3.08 -6.19 -1.02
C LEU A 526 2.12 -5.67 0.04
N GLN A 527 2.62 -5.19 1.17
CA GLN A 527 1.79 -4.59 2.22
C GLN A 527 1.05 -3.35 1.68
N ALA A 528 1.75 -2.47 0.98
CA ALA A 528 1.16 -1.27 0.39
C ALA A 528 0.02 -1.62 -0.59
N ILE A 529 0.26 -2.50 -1.54
CA ILE A 529 -0.72 -2.80 -2.61
C ILE A 529 -1.91 -3.64 -2.15
N ILE A 530 -1.78 -4.40 -1.06
CA ILE A 530 -2.86 -5.24 -0.54
C ILE A 530 -3.73 -4.49 0.47
N TYR A 531 -3.11 -3.71 1.36
CA TYR A 531 -3.78 -3.14 2.54
C TYR A 531 -4.05 -1.63 2.46
N ASN A 532 -3.33 -0.86 1.63
CA ASN A 532 -3.53 0.59 1.51
C ASN A 532 -4.64 0.98 0.50
N ILE A 533 -5.31 0.01 -0.12
CA ILE A 533 -6.49 0.26 -0.97
C ILE A 533 -7.63 0.90 -0.13
N ASN A 534 -7.63 0.67 1.19
CA ASN A 534 -8.58 1.28 2.11
C ASN A 534 -8.02 2.58 2.68
N ASP A 535 -8.57 3.72 2.30
CA ASP A 535 -8.17 5.06 2.79
C ASP A 535 -8.28 5.22 4.30
N LYS A 536 -9.10 4.39 4.96
CA LYS A 536 -9.28 4.38 6.42
C LYS A 536 -8.16 3.64 7.16
N ASN A 537 -7.25 2.96 6.46
CA ASN A 537 -6.12 2.30 7.11
C ASN A 537 -5.23 3.36 7.79
N PRO A 538 -4.98 3.26 9.12
CA PRO A 538 -4.15 4.22 9.83
C PRO A 538 -2.65 4.11 9.54
N LEU A 539 -2.23 3.06 8.82
CA LEU A 539 -0.83 2.79 8.53
C LEU A 539 -0.35 3.56 7.30
N TYR A 540 0.91 3.89 7.30
CA TYR A 540 1.64 4.53 6.21
C TYR A 540 2.62 3.54 5.61
N PHE A 541 2.61 3.38 4.28
CA PHE A 541 3.35 2.31 3.60
C PHE A 541 4.45 2.81 2.65
N ASP A 542 4.63 4.12 2.49
CA ASP A 542 5.65 4.63 1.57
C ASP A 542 7.06 4.45 2.14
N LEU A 543 8.00 4.10 1.26
CA LEU A 543 9.40 3.85 1.61
C LEU A 543 10.21 5.15 1.48
N ASN A 544 10.64 5.71 2.60
CA ASN A 544 11.40 6.97 2.66
C ASN A 544 12.90 6.72 2.95
N PHE A 545 13.50 5.70 2.32
CA PHE A 545 14.90 5.31 2.52
C PHE A 545 15.67 5.41 1.21
N GLU A 546 16.98 5.54 1.31
CA GLU A 546 17.88 5.34 0.19
C GLU A 546 17.95 3.83 -0.12
N LEU A 547 17.38 3.44 -1.24
CA LEU A 547 17.26 2.06 -1.67
C LEU A 547 18.17 1.81 -2.89
N SER A 548 18.64 0.56 -3.04
CA SER A 548 19.33 0.13 -4.24
C SER A 548 18.35 -0.02 -5.41
N ASN A 549 18.61 0.67 -6.55
CA ASN A 549 17.76 0.56 -7.75
C ASN A 549 17.63 -0.90 -8.24
N TYR A 550 18.69 -1.68 -8.12
CA TYR A 550 18.65 -3.09 -8.50
C TYR A 550 17.67 -3.89 -7.64
N ASP A 551 17.65 -3.67 -6.31
CA ASP A 551 16.76 -4.39 -5.41
C ASP A 551 15.30 -3.93 -5.59
N ILE A 552 15.06 -2.64 -5.85
CA ILE A 552 13.74 -2.10 -6.20
C ILE A 552 13.20 -2.78 -7.47
N GLU A 553 13.98 -2.82 -8.54
CA GLU A 553 13.58 -3.43 -9.81
C GLU A 553 13.33 -4.93 -9.67
N SER A 554 14.21 -5.63 -8.95
CA SER A 554 14.08 -7.06 -8.71
C SER A 554 12.82 -7.38 -7.89
N ALA A 555 12.59 -6.66 -6.77
CA ALA A 555 11.42 -6.82 -5.92
C ALA A 555 10.12 -6.52 -6.69
N THR A 556 10.09 -5.40 -7.41
CA THR A 556 8.92 -4.99 -8.20
C THR A 556 8.61 -5.98 -9.32
N THR A 557 9.64 -6.55 -9.95
CA THR A 557 9.48 -7.58 -10.99
C THR A 557 8.84 -8.84 -10.42
N GLU A 558 9.27 -9.29 -9.24
CA GLU A 558 8.68 -10.46 -8.59
C GLU A 558 7.22 -10.21 -8.19
N VAL A 559 6.94 -9.07 -7.55
CA VAL A 559 5.56 -8.72 -7.17
C VAL A 559 4.65 -8.69 -8.40
N THR A 560 5.11 -8.08 -9.50
CA THR A 560 4.36 -8.02 -10.76
C THR A 560 4.06 -9.42 -11.31
N ASN A 561 5.04 -10.34 -11.24
CA ASN A 561 4.84 -11.72 -11.67
C ASN A 561 3.90 -12.50 -10.73
N GLU A 562 3.99 -12.31 -9.41
CA GLU A 562 3.10 -12.95 -8.45
C GLU A 562 1.64 -12.51 -8.63
N ILE A 563 1.39 -11.22 -8.96
CA ILE A 563 0.05 -10.72 -9.25
C ILE A 563 -0.54 -11.41 -10.47
N ILE A 564 0.20 -11.45 -11.60
CA ILE A 564 -0.32 -12.01 -12.85
C ILE A 564 -0.43 -13.54 -12.83
N ASN A 565 0.39 -14.23 -12.03
CA ASN A 565 0.40 -15.68 -11.90
C ASN A 565 -0.48 -16.21 -10.74
N ASN A 566 -1.18 -15.31 -10.03
CA ASN A 566 -2.03 -15.69 -8.89
C ASN A 566 -1.26 -16.37 -7.74
N ASP A 567 -0.03 -15.91 -7.47
CA ASP A 567 0.86 -16.50 -6.46
C ASP A 567 1.10 -15.61 -5.23
N LEU A 568 0.26 -14.57 -5.04
CA LEU A 568 0.36 -13.69 -3.87
C LEU A 568 0.12 -14.45 -2.57
N LYS A 569 1.10 -14.49 -1.66
CA LYS A 569 1.05 -15.24 -0.40
C LYS A 569 -0.12 -14.85 0.52
N ASN A 570 -0.48 -13.56 0.54
CA ASN A 570 -1.49 -13.01 1.45
C ASN A 570 -2.87 -12.87 0.80
N LEU A 571 -3.06 -13.44 -0.38
CA LEU A 571 -4.34 -13.46 -1.08
C LEU A 571 -4.78 -14.91 -1.28
N SER A 572 -6.07 -15.20 -1.05
CA SER A 572 -6.60 -16.53 -1.37
C SER A 572 -6.44 -16.83 -2.85
N LYS A 573 -5.91 -18.00 -3.20
CA LYS A 573 -5.69 -18.41 -4.59
C LYS A 573 -6.97 -18.51 -5.41
N ARG A 574 -8.12 -18.79 -4.77
CA ARG A 574 -9.42 -18.86 -5.43
C ARG A 574 -10.51 -18.32 -4.50
N PHE A 575 -11.19 -17.29 -4.95
CA PHE A 575 -12.40 -16.80 -4.32
C PHE A 575 -13.57 -17.64 -4.82
N PRO A 576 -14.70 -17.71 -4.08
CA PRO A 576 -15.90 -18.39 -4.55
C PRO A 576 -16.44 -17.82 -5.87
N ASN A 577 -16.27 -16.53 -6.10
CA ASN A 577 -16.65 -15.82 -7.31
C ASN A 577 -15.40 -15.40 -8.10
N LEU A 578 -15.28 -15.88 -9.33
CA LEU A 578 -14.15 -15.55 -10.22
C LEU A 578 -14.06 -14.05 -10.52
N ILE A 579 -15.20 -13.39 -10.71
CA ILE A 579 -15.20 -11.95 -11.02
C ILE A 579 -14.61 -11.15 -9.88
N ASP A 580 -15.00 -11.43 -8.64
CA ASP A 580 -14.47 -10.74 -7.46
C ASP A 580 -12.96 -10.97 -7.28
N HIS A 581 -12.51 -12.18 -7.62
CA HIS A 581 -11.09 -12.51 -7.62
C HIS A 581 -10.30 -11.70 -8.65
N LEU A 582 -10.79 -11.63 -9.88
CA LEU A 582 -10.15 -10.85 -10.95
C LEU A 582 -10.14 -9.35 -10.64
N TYR A 583 -11.25 -8.80 -10.13
CA TYR A 583 -11.31 -7.40 -9.71
C TYR A 583 -10.35 -7.10 -8.57
N LYS A 584 -10.20 -8.00 -7.61
CA LYS A 584 -9.23 -7.80 -6.51
C LYS A 584 -7.79 -7.77 -7.04
N ARG A 585 -7.43 -8.70 -7.93
CA ARG A 585 -6.10 -8.71 -8.57
C ARG A 585 -5.86 -7.48 -9.43
N TYR A 586 -6.87 -7.05 -10.20
CA TYR A 586 -6.79 -5.83 -10.99
C TYR A 586 -6.59 -4.59 -10.11
N SER A 587 -7.36 -4.47 -9.01
CA SER A 587 -7.22 -3.36 -8.06
C SER A 587 -5.82 -3.32 -7.44
N ILE A 588 -5.26 -4.47 -7.06
CA ILE A 588 -3.90 -4.58 -6.54
C ILE A 588 -2.87 -4.15 -7.59
N SER A 589 -3.01 -4.62 -8.83
CA SER A 589 -2.10 -4.26 -9.92
C SER A 589 -2.19 -2.78 -10.30
N ASN A 590 -3.40 -2.22 -10.33
CA ASN A 590 -3.62 -0.81 -10.58
C ASN A 590 -3.03 0.07 -9.46
N TYR A 591 -3.21 -0.34 -8.20
CA TYR A 591 -2.60 0.37 -7.08
C TYR A 591 -1.06 0.27 -7.10
N LEU A 592 -0.49 -0.83 -7.62
CA LEU A 592 0.95 -0.92 -7.84
C LEU A 592 1.46 0.16 -8.79
N CYS A 593 0.71 0.48 -9.87
CA CYS A 593 1.06 1.59 -10.76
C CYS A 593 1.16 2.92 -10.00
N SER A 594 0.13 3.25 -9.22
CA SER A 594 0.08 4.47 -8.40
C SER A 594 1.17 4.51 -7.32
N TYR A 595 1.44 3.37 -6.69
CA TYR A 595 2.46 3.26 -5.65
C TYR A 595 3.87 3.52 -6.22
N ILE A 596 4.17 2.94 -7.39
CA ILE A 596 5.45 3.11 -8.08
C ILE A 596 5.65 4.56 -8.50
N SER A 597 4.63 5.19 -9.09
CA SER A 597 4.69 6.59 -9.51
C SER A 597 4.99 7.55 -8.37
N ARG A 598 4.51 7.24 -7.16
CA ARG A 598 4.72 8.09 -5.99
C ARG A 598 6.05 7.85 -5.29
N ASN A 599 6.45 6.59 -5.15
CA ASN A 599 7.58 6.21 -4.30
C ASN A 599 8.92 6.11 -5.06
N PHE A 600 8.89 5.76 -6.35
CA PHE A 600 10.11 5.51 -7.11
C PHE A 600 10.30 6.55 -8.21
N THR A 601 10.70 7.75 -7.79
CA THR A 601 10.95 8.92 -8.65
C THR A 601 12.41 9.36 -8.59
N GLY A 602 12.87 10.14 -9.56
CA GLY A 602 14.23 10.70 -9.58
C GLY A 602 15.31 9.63 -9.72
N GLU A 603 16.26 9.61 -8.79
CA GLU A 603 17.39 8.67 -8.80
C GLU A 603 16.97 7.22 -8.53
N ASN A 604 15.87 7.00 -7.82
CA ASN A 604 15.29 5.69 -7.52
C ASN A 604 14.26 5.25 -8.58
N SER A 605 14.26 5.84 -9.77
CA SER A 605 13.26 5.52 -10.80
C SER A 605 13.46 4.13 -11.36
N ILE A 606 12.34 3.44 -11.56
CA ILE A 606 12.27 2.12 -12.18
C ILE A 606 12.49 2.26 -13.70
N SER A 607 13.10 1.25 -14.33
CA SER A 607 13.30 1.21 -15.77
C SER A 607 11.98 1.27 -16.54
N LYS A 608 12.03 1.88 -17.72
CA LYS A 608 10.85 1.97 -18.60
C LYS A 608 10.32 0.60 -18.99
N ASP A 609 11.18 -0.39 -19.19
CA ASP A 609 10.78 -1.75 -19.54
C ASP A 609 9.95 -2.42 -18.45
N LEU A 610 10.34 -2.22 -17.19
CA LEU A 610 9.57 -2.74 -16.06
C LEU A 610 8.23 -2.02 -15.92
N LYS A 611 8.19 -0.70 -16.08
CA LYS A 611 6.94 0.06 -16.11
C LYS A 611 5.98 -0.45 -17.18
N PHE A 612 6.50 -0.74 -18.40
CA PHE A 612 5.71 -1.34 -19.48
C PHE A 612 5.20 -2.74 -19.12
N LYS A 613 6.01 -3.55 -18.44
CA LYS A 613 5.60 -4.88 -18.02
C LYS A 613 4.45 -4.81 -17.00
N ILE A 614 4.52 -3.89 -16.05
CA ILE A 614 3.46 -3.68 -15.06
C ILE A 614 2.18 -3.21 -15.75
N LEU A 615 2.29 -2.21 -16.62
CA LEU A 615 1.19 -1.74 -17.46
C LEU A 615 0.53 -2.88 -18.23
N SER A 616 1.35 -3.67 -18.94
CA SER A 616 0.90 -4.84 -19.71
C SER A 616 0.11 -5.83 -18.87
N ASN A 617 0.61 -6.18 -17.68
CA ASN A 617 -0.03 -7.15 -16.81
C ASN A 617 -1.35 -6.61 -16.23
N THR A 618 -1.39 -5.32 -15.86
CA THR A 618 -2.61 -4.66 -15.38
C THR A 618 -3.69 -4.65 -16.46
N LEU A 619 -3.30 -4.32 -17.69
CA LEU A 619 -4.23 -4.30 -18.83
C LEU A 619 -4.73 -5.69 -19.21
N LYS A 620 -3.91 -6.74 -19.09
CA LYS A 620 -4.34 -8.13 -19.31
C LYS A 620 -5.39 -8.57 -18.29
N LEU A 621 -5.27 -8.16 -17.03
CA LEU A 621 -6.27 -8.41 -16.01
C LEU A 621 -7.58 -7.71 -16.35
N ASN A 622 -7.53 -6.44 -16.75
CA ASN A 622 -8.73 -5.69 -17.17
C ASN A 622 -9.39 -6.32 -18.41
N LEU A 623 -8.58 -6.67 -19.41
CA LEU A 623 -9.03 -7.37 -20.62
C LEU A 623 -9.77 -8.67 -20.27
N THR A 624 -9.23 -9.45 -19.33
CA THR A 624 -9.84 -10.69 -18.88
C THR A 624 -11.19 -10.45 -18.20
N ILE A 625 -11.29 -9.41 -17.36
CA ILE A 625 -12.55 -9.03 -16.70
C ILE A 625 -13.61 -8.66 -17.75
N SER A 626 -13.29 -7.73 -18.65
CA SER A 626 -14.21 -7.27 -19.70
C SER A 626 -14.66 -8.43 -20.61
N PHE A 627 -13.71 -9.29 -21.00
CA PHE A 627 -14.02 -10.46 -21.81
C PHE A 627 -14.91 -11.45 -21.08
N TYR A 628 -14.59 -11.84 -19.85
CA TYR A 628 -15.39 -12.78 -19.08
C TYR A 628 -16.80 -12.25 -18.79
N LEU A 629 -16.94 -10.96 -18.47
CA LEU A 629 -18.26 -10.33 -18.27
C LEU A 629 -19.14 -10.41 -19.53
N SER A 630 -18.52 -10.31 -20.71
CA SER A 630 -19.23 -10.35 -21.98
C SER A 630 -19.68 -11.76 -22.40
N ILE A 631 -19.02 -12.81 -21.87
CA ILE A 631 -19.25 -14.20 -22.29
C ILE A 631 -19.91 -15.10 -21.22
N LYS A 632 -19.91 -14.68 -19.94
CA LYS A 632 -20.32 -15.52 -18.79
C LYS A 632 -21.72 -16.16 -18.92
N ASP A 633 -22.62 -15.50 -19.64
CA ASP A 633 -24.00 -15.93 -19.82
C ASP A 633 -24.22 -16.72 -21.14
N ASP A 634 -23.15 -16.90 -21.95
CA ASP A 634 -23.20 -17.59 -23.22
C ASP A 634 -22.54 -18.97 -23.14
N GLN A 635 -23.34 -20.01 -22.90
CA GLN A 635 -22.88 -21.39 -22.74
C GLN A 635 -22.18 -21.94 -24.01
N ASN A 636 -22.51 -21.45 -25.18
CA ASN A 636 -21.92 -21.94 -26.43
C ASN A 636 -20.44 -21.51 -26.54
N ILE A 637 -20.15 -20.23 -26.26
CA ILE A 637 -18.77 -19.76 -26.31
C ILE A 637 -17.96 -20.35 -25.17
N LEU A 638 -18.55 -20.54 -23.98
CA LEU A 638 -17.84 -21.18 -22.85
C LEU A 638 -17.41 -22.60 -23.20
N ASN A 639 -18.28 -23.39 -23.84
CA ASN A 639 -17.94 -24.75 -24.29
C ASN A 639 -16.83 -24.76 -25.36
N ILE A 640 -16.82 -23.78 -26.26
CA ILE A 640 -15.75 -23.61 -27.26
C ILE A 640 -14.44 -23.27 -26.55
N LEU A 641 -14.47 -22.33 -25.62
CA LEU A 641 -13.30 -21.91 -24.85
C LEU A 641 -12.77 -23.06 -23.99
N ASP A 642 -13.61 -23.87 -23.34
CA ASP A 642 -13.17 -25.03 -22.56
C ASP A 642 -12.38 -26.02 -23.43
N LYS A 643 -12.84 -26.25 -24.68
CA LYS A 643 -12.11 -27.08 -25.64
C LYS A 643 -10.76 -26.44 -26.00
N LEU A 644 -10.74 -25.15 -26.33
CA LEU A 644 -9.52 -24.45 -26.76
C LEU A 644 -8.49 -24.35 -25.64
N VAL A 645 -8.90 -24.08 -24.39
CA VAL A 645 -7.95 -24.00 -23.27
C VAL A 645 -7.37 -25.37 -22.92
N LYS A 646 -8.15 -26.43 -23.08
CA LYS A 646 -7.69 -27.79 -22.88
C LYS A 646 -6.66 -28.21 -23.94
N GLU A 647 -6.91 -27.88 -25.20
CA GLU A 647 -6.03 -28.26 -26.32
C GLU A 647 -4.73 -27.46 -26.34
N ASN A 648 -4.76 -26.15 -26.02
CA ASN A 648 -3.63 -25.26 -26.22
C ASN A 648 -2.87 -24.92 -24.91
N PHE A 649 -3.52 -24.95 -23.74
CA PHE A 649 -2.92 -24.50 -22.49
C PHE A 649 -2.87 -25.57 -21.39
N ASN A 650 -3.33 -26.80 -21.68
CA ASN A 650 -3.42 -27.92 -20.72
C ASN A 650 -4.23 -27.57 -19.45
N VAL A 651 -5.33 -26.85 -19.60
CA VAL A 651 -6.23 -26.44 -18.52
C VAL A 651 -7.61 -27.04 -18.78
N ASN A 652 -8.28 -27.55 -17.75
CA ASN A 652 -9.53 -28.32 -17.93
C ASN A 652 -10.76 -27.46 -18.22
N ALA A 653 -10.81 -26.22 -17.71
CA ALA A 653 -11.92 -25.32 -17.88
C ALA A 653 -11.43 -23.88 -18.08
N VAL A 654 -12.22 -23.06 -18.78
CA VAL A 654 -11.90 -21.66 -19.04
C VAL A 654 -11.84 -20.84 -17.75
N GLU A 655 -12.62 -21.17 -16.73
CA GLU A 655 -12.55 -20.52 -15.41
C GLU A 655 -11.18 -20.75 -14.76
N GLU A 656 -10.62 -21.94 -14.83
CA GLU A 656 -9.30 -22.28 -14.33
C GLU A 656 -8.21 -21.49 -15.08
N PHE A 657 -8.39 -21.30 -16.39
CA PHE A 657 -7.50 -20.44 -17.19
C PHE A 657 -7.52 -18.99 -16.68
N PHE A 658 -8.69 -18.45 -16.36
CA PHE A 658 -8.81 -17.09 -15.85
C PHE A 658 -8.28 -16.92 -14.41
N TYR A 659 -8.19 -17.99 -13.62
CA TYR A 659 -7.47 -17.95 -12.35
C TYR A 659 -5.94 -17.94 -12.56
N ASP A 660 -5.41 -18.85 -13.37
CA ASP A 660 -4.00 -19.22 -13.31
C ASP A 660 -3.18 -18.85 -14.57
N LYS A 661 -3.81 -18.45 -15.69
CA LYS A 661 -3.15 -18.20 -16.99
C LYS A 661 -3.52 -16.87 -17.64
N VAL A 662 -3.90 -15.87 -16.85
CA VAL A 662 -4.30 -14.53 -17.34
C VAL A 662 -3.22 -13.89 -18.20
N GLU A 663 -1.93 -14.14 -17.95
CA GLU A 663 -0.83 -13.62 -18.77
C GLU A 663 -0.98 -13.94 -20.27
N LYS A 664 -1.66 -15.06 -20.60
CA LYS A 664 -1.87 -15.57 -21.96
C LYS A 664 -3.25 -15.25 -22.58
N ILE A 665 -3.97 -14.30 -22.01
CA ILE A 665 -5.31 -13.93 -22.47
C ILE A 665 -5.32 -13.48 -23.95
N ILE A 666 -4.30 -12.73 -24.39
CA ILE A 666 -4.21 -12.25 -25.76
C ILE A 666 -3.98 -13.40 -26.75
N GLU A 667 -3.20 -14.41 -26.34
CA GLU A 667 -3.03 -15.65 -27.10
C GLU A 667 -4.36 -16.41 -27.21
N LEU A 668 -5.11 -16.52 -26.11
CA LEU A 668 -6.42 -17.18 -26.12
C LEU A 668 -7.40 -16.49 -27.08
N LEU A 669 -7.45 -15.14 -27.07
CA LEU A 669 -8.29 -14.39 -28.01
C LEU A 669 -7.87 -14.63 -29.47
N SER A 670 -6.58 -14.67 -29.75
CA SER A 670 -6.05 -14.98 -31.08
C SER A 670 -6.46 -16.38 -31.57
N ILE A 671 -6.36 -17.39 -30.67
CA ILE A 671 -6.76 -18.78 -30.96
C ILE A 671 -8.29 -18.88 -31.16
N LEU A 672 -9.07 -18.19 -30.33
CA LEU A 672 -10.52 -18.11 -30.48
C LEU A 672 -10.94 -17.58 -31.86
N LEU A 673 -10.34 -16.45 -32.27
CA LEU A 673 -10.65 -15.84 -33.56
C LEU A 673 -10.24 -16.75 -34.74
N LYS A 674 -9.10 -17.45 -34.61
CA LYS A 674 -8.68 -18.45 -35.59
C LYS A 674 -9.67 -19.60 -35.69
N HIS A 675 -10.12 -20.15 -34.55
CA HIS A 675 -11.11 -21.25 -34.53
C HIS A 675 -12.46 -20.84 -35.12
N LEU A 676 -12.92 -19.63 -34.78
CA LEU A 676 -14.18 -19.09 -35.38
C LEU A 676 -14.09 -18.94 -36.91
N LYS A 677 -12.88 -18.70 -37.46
CA LYS A 677 -12.63 -18.66 -38.88
C LYS A 677 -12.74 -20.04 -39.54
N GLU A 678 -12.16 -21.07 -38.90
CA GLU A 678 -12.06 -22.42 -39.46
C GLU A 678 -13.38 -23.22 -39.41
N GLU A 679 -14.19 -23.03 -38.38
CA GLU A 679 -15.50 -23.63 -38.29
C GLU A 679 -16.53 -22.80 -39.08
N ASN A 680 -16.92 -23.28 -40.26
CA ASN A 680 -17.94 -22.67 -41.13
C ASN A 680 -19.34 -22.50 -40.50
N HIS A 681 -19.51 -22.47 -39.19
CA HIS A 681 -20.73 -22.14 -38.43
C HIS A 681 -21.10 -20.65 -38.46
N LEU A 682 -20.90 -20.02 -39.55
CA LEU A 682 -20.66 -18.63 -39.85
C LEU A 682 -21.92 -17.74 -39.91
N ASN A 683 -23.14 -18.19 -39.61
CA ASN A 683 -24.26 -17.36 -40.04
C ASN A 683 -24.86 -16.42 -38.99
N THR A 684 -24.67 -16.59 -37.69
CA THR A 684 -25.26 -15.66 -36.70
C THR A 684 -24.35 -15.37 -35.50
N ASN A 685 -23.37 -16.23 -35.21
CA ASN A 685 -22.59 -16.12 -34.00
C ASN A 685 -21.25 -15.39 -34.20
N LEU A 686 -20.69 -15.38 -35.41
CA LEU A 686 -19.41 -14.74 -35.69
C LEU A 686 -19.43 -13.23 -35.42
N GLU A 687 -20.47 -12.56 -35.91
CA GLU A 687 -20.65 -11.12 -35.71
C GLU A 687 -20.73 -10.76 -34.24
N LYS A 688 -21.50 -11.55 -33.46
CA LYS A 688 -21.65 -11.40 -32.03
C LYS A 688 -20.30 -11.55 -31.30
N TYR A 689 -19.56 -12.62 -31.61
CA TYR A 689 -18.26 -12.87 -30.89
C TYR A 689 -17.17 -11.89 -31.32
N LEU A 690 -17.18 -11.44 -32.57
CA LEU A 690 -16.28 -10.41 -33.02
C LEU A 690 -16.60 -9.08 -32.33
N ALA A 691 -17.86 -8.72 -32.17
CA ALA A 691 -18.28 -7.53 -31.42
C ALA A 691 -17.84 -7.64 -29.96
N VAL A 692 -17.95 -8.80 -29.31
CA VAL A 692 -17.48 -9.04 -27.95
C VAL A 692 -15.96 -8.82 -27.85
N VAL A 693 -15.18 -9.42 -28.74
CA VAL A 693 -13.71 -9.25 -28.74
C VAL A 693 -13.34 -7.81 -29.01
N PHE A 694 -14.05 -7.15 -29.92
CA PHE A 694 -13.78 -5.75 -30.26
C PHE A 694 -14.09 -4.81 -29.09
N GLU A 695 -15.23 -4.90 -28.43
CA GLU A 695 -15.57 -4.07 -27.26
C GLU A 695 -14.57 -4.32 -26.12
N THR A 696 -14.13 -5.57 -25.93
CA THR A 696 -13.10 -5.92 -24.96
C THR A 696 -11.75 -5.23 -25.25
N ILE A 697 -11.33 -5.22 -26.52
CA ILE A 697 -10.10 -4.52 -26.95
C ILE A 697 -10.24 -3.01 -26.81
N LYS A 698 -11.40 -2.46 -27.09
CA LYS A 698 -11.67 -1.03 -26.93
C LYS A 698 -11.58 -0.58 -25.47
N ASP A 699 -12.15 -1.35 -24.55
CA ASP A 699 -12.02 -1.11 -23.11
C ASP A 699 -10.55 -1.16 -22.67
N TYR A 700 -9.78 -2.12 -23.18
CA TYR A 700 -8.36 -2.22 -22.95
C TYR A 700 -7.61 -0.95 -23.37
N LEU A 701 -7.84 -0.45 -24.59
CA LEU A 701 -7.16 0.75 -25.10
C LEU A 701 -7.56 2.02 -24.35
N ASN A 702 -8.81 2.12 -23.89
CA ASN A 702 -9.27 3.26 -23.09
C ASN A 702 -8.58 3.31 -21.72
N GLN A 703 -8.31 2.14 -21.12
CA GLN A 703 -7.59 2.06 -19.84
C GLN A 703 -6.09 2.28 -20.01
N GLU A 704 -5.53 1.89 -21.14
CA GLU A 704 -4.10 2.09 -21.44
C GLU A 704 -3.69 3.56 -21.38
N ASP A 705 -4.48 4.46 -21.96
CA ASP A 705 -4.20 5.91 -21.96
C ASP A 705 -4.09 6.46 -20.51
N ASN A 706 -4.96 6.01 -19.61
CA ASN A 706 -4.97 6.45 -18.22
C ASN A 706 -3.73 5.97 -17.46
N LEU A 707 -3.36 4.71 -17.63
CA LEU A 707 -2.22 4.09 -16.94
C LEU A 707 -0.87 4.57 -17.49
N LEU A 708 -0.78 4.87 -18.78
CA LEU A 708 0.42 5.49 -19.38
C LEU A 708 0.71 6.84 -18.74
N HIS A 709 -0.33 7.63 -18.50
CA HIS A 709 -0.22 8.93 -17.84
C HIS A 709 0.22 8.76 -16.37
N GLU A 710 -0.35 7.79 -15.67
CA GLU A 710 -0.04 7.52 -14.27
C GLU A 710 1.40 7.05 -14.05
N LEU A 711 1.93 6.24 -14.94
CA LEU A 711 3.30 5.71 -14.86
C LEU A 711 4.38 6.66 -15.43
N ASP A 712 3.99 7.87 -15.85
CA ASP A 712 4.87 8.83 -16.53
C ASP A 712 5.60 8.20 -17.74
N LEU A 713 4.85 7.38 -18.47
CA LEU A 713 5.27 6.77 -19.73
C LEU A 713 4.75 7.56 -20.93
N SER A 714 4.44 8.86 -20.75
CA SER A 714 3.92 9.72 -21.79
C SER A 714 4.94 9.80 -22.95
N PHE A 715 4.70 9.01 -23.97
CA PHE A 715 5.27 9.22 -25.27
C PHE A 715 4.60 10.44 -25.91
N ASP A 716 5.29 11.05 -26.92
CA ASP A 716 4.64 11.97 -27.84
C ASP A 716 3.18 11.55 -28.04
N THR A 717 2.26 12.36 -27.61
CA THR A 717 0.84 12.12 -27.39
C THR A 717 0.02 11.62 -28.59
N SER A 718 0.71 11.29 -29.69
CA SER A 718 0.11 10.83 -30.95
C SER A 718 0.07 9.30 -31.11
N LEU A 719 0.70 8.52 -30.21
CA LEU A 719 0.91 7.08 -30.41
C LEU A 719 0.03 6.25 -29.47
N LYS A 720 -1.20 5.94 -29.88
CA LYS A 720 -2.08 4.97 -29.20
C LYS A 720 -1.85 3.57 -29.77
N PHE A 721 -1.02 2.78 -29.14
CA PHE A 721 -0.87 1.36 -29.46
C PHE A 721 -0.35 0.60 -28.25
N SER A 722 -0.65 -0.70 -28.17
CA SER A 722 -0.11 -1.54 -27.11
C SER A 722 1.04 -2.40 -27.60
N PRO A 723 2.22 -2.32 -26.94
CA PRO A 723 3.33 -3.23 -27.21
C PRO A 723 2.96 -4.70 -27.04
N ASN A 724 1.89 -5.01 -26.30
CA ASN A 724 1.42 -6.37 -26.06
C ASN A 724 0.91 -7.08 -27.31
N PHE A 725 0.52 -6.34 -28.34
CA PHE A 725 0.07 -6.93 -29.62
C PHE A 725 1.22 -7.34 -30.53
N VAL A 726 2.44 -6.89 -30.24
CA VAL A 726 3.63 -7.14 -31.09
C VAL A 726 3.97 -8.62 -31.22
N HIS A 727 3.85 -9.36 -30.10
CA HIS A 727 4.26 -10.75 -30.01
C HIS A 727 3.11 -11.74 -30.23
N THR A 728 1.94 -11.26 -30.67
CA THR A 728 0.77 -12.10 -30.88
C THR A 728 0.25 -12.00 -32.31
N ASP A 729 -0.42 -13.04 -32.76
CA ASP A 729 -1.06 -13.03 -34.08
C ASP A 729 -2.45 -12.35 -34.07
N LEU A 730 -2.81 -11.67 -32.99
CA LEU A 730 -4.13 -11.10 -32.79
C LEU A 730 -4.55 -10.15 -33.93
N LEU A 731 -3.70 -9.19 -34.31
CA LEU A 731 -3.98 -8.22 -35.37
C LEU A 731 -4.17 -8.92 -36.73
N PHE A 732 -3.41 -9.97 -36.99
CA PHE A 732 -3.55 -10.76 -38.24
C PHE A 732 -4.87 -11.52 -38.25
N GLN A 733 -5.31 -12.09 -37.11
CA GLN A 733 -6.60 -12.81 -37.05
C GLN A 733 -7.78 -11.85 -37.16
N ILE A 734 -7.71 -10.67 -36.52
CA ILE A 734 -8.73 -9.61 -36.66
C ILE A 734 -8.85 -9.20 -38.13
N ASN A 735 -7.74 -8.98 -38.83
CA ASN A 735 -7.75 -8.62 -40.26
C ASN A 735 -8.34 -9.72 -41.12
N ASN A 736 -8.00 -10.98 -40.88
CA ASN A 736 -8.57 -12.08 -41.63
C ASN A 736 -10.09 -12.19 -41.49
N LEU A 737 -10.62 -11.95 -40.29
CA LEU A 737 -12.02 -11.92 -40.02
C LEU A 737 -12.71 -10.69 -40.62
N LEU A 738 -12.05 -9.53 -40.57
CA LEU A 738 -12.55 -8.30 -41.19
C LEU A 738 -12.79 -8.50 -42.69
N ILE A 739 -11.85 -9.14 -43.41
CA ILE A 739 -12.00 -9.44 -44.84
C ILE A 739 -13.21 -10.32 -45.08
N GLN A 740 -13.41 -11.41 -44.36
CA GLN A 740 -14.57 -12.31 -44.51
C GLN A 740 -15.90 -11.62 -44.25
N ILE A 741 -15.95 -10.75 -43.23
CA ILE A 741 -17.18 -10.01 -42.91
C ILE A 741 -17.46 -8.93 -43.95
N SER A 742 -16.45 -8.29 -44.50
CA SER A 742 -16.61 -7.30 -45.55
C SER A 742 -17.15 -7.91 -46.87
N GLU A 743 -16.75 -9.13 -47.19
CA GLU A 743 -17.29 -9.89 -48.33
C GLU A 743 -18.79 -10.17 -48.15
N LYS A 744 -19.22 -10.60 -46.96
CA LYS A 744 -20.64 -10.78 -46.62
C LYS A 744 -21.42 -9.49 -46.61
N TYR A 745 -20.83 -8.38 -46.12
CA TYR A 745 -21.48 -7.08 -46.13
C TYR A 745 -21.77 -6.60 -47.56
N ALA A 746 -20.89 -6.89 -48.49
CA ALA A 746 -21.07 -6.55 -49.90
C ALA A 746 -22.27 -7.30 -50.52
N GLU A 747 -22.63 -8.49 -50.01
CA GLU A 747 -23.78 -9.24 -50.43
C GLU A 747 -25.10 -8.82 -49.73
N ASN A 748 -25.02 -8.47 -48.42
CA ASN A 748 -26.17 -8.13 -47.58
C ASN A 748 -25.87 -6.90 -46.69
N TYR A 749 -26.49 -5.76 -47.01
CA TYR A 749 -26.34 -4.55 -46.26
C TYR A 749 -26.95 -4.69 -44.85
N ASN A 750 -26.16 -4.46 -43.82
CA ASN A 750 -26.55 -4.41 -42.40
C ASN A 750 -25.86 -3.20 -41.71
N GLU A 751 -26.66 -2.34 -41.09
CA GLU A 751 -26.17 -1.11 -40.46
C GLU A 751 -25.26 -1.39 -39.26
N ASP A 752 -25.59 -2.38 -38.42
CA ASP A 752 -24.79 -2.78 -37.27
C ASP A 752 -23.41 -3.33 -37.71
N LEU A 753 -23.42 -4.12 -38.79
CA LEU A 753 -22.23 -4.69 -39.38
C LEU A 753 -21.30 -3.59 -39.96
N SER A 754 -21.89 -2.54 -40.54
CA SER A 754 -21.12 -1.42 -41.07
C SER A 754 -20.33 -0.69 -39.99
N ILE A 755 -20.90 -0.53 -38.79
CA ILE A 755 -20.25 0.06 -37.64
C ILE A 755 -19.09 -0.79 -37.17
N ILE A 756 -19.30 -2.11 -37.05
CA ILE A 756 -18.23 -3.04 -36.64
C ILE A 756 -17.06 -3.02 -37.61
N ILE A 757 -17.37 -3.12 -38.94
CA ILE A 757 -16.33 -3.05 -39.99
C ILE A 757 -15.55 -1.73 -39.92
N TYR A 758 -16.27 -0.62 -39.74
CA TYR A 758 -15.64 0.70 -39.62
C TYR A 758 -14.67 0.78 -38.43
N GLU A 759 -15.13 0.40 -37.24
CA GLU A 759 -14.33 0.49 -36.02
C GLU A 759 -13.15 -0.48 -36.04
N LEU A 760 -13.31 -1.70 -36.56
CA LEU A 760 -12.21 -2.67 -36.69
C LEU A 760 -11.17 -2.21 -37.73
N THR A 761 -11.60 -1.66 -38.85
CA THR A 761 -10.70 -1.13 -39.87
C THR A 761 -9.87 0.02 -39.30
N LYS A 762 -10.52 0.91 -38.60
CA LYS A 762 -9.88 2.00 -37.86
C LYS A 762 -8.87 1.48 -36.85
N PHE A 763 -9.26 0.50 -36.04
CA PHE A 763 -8.37 -0.12 -35.04
C PHE A 763 -7.12 -0.74 -35.67
N LEU A 764 -7.28 -1.55 -36.73
CA LEU A 764 -6.16 -2.20 -37.41
C LEU A 764 -5.18 -1.20 -38.03
N TYR A 765 -5.73 -0.19 -38.72
CA TYR A 765 -4.91 0.85 -39.32
C TYR A 765 -4.11 1.62 -38.27
N TYR A 766 -4.81 2.03 -37.21
CA TYR A 766 -4.23 2.79 -36.10
C TYR A 766 -3.15 2.03 -35.37
N SER A 767 -3.48 0.83 -34.90
CA SER A 767 -2.55 0.00 -34.14
C SER A 767 -1.31 -0.38 -34.94
N THR A 768 -1.49 -0.73 -36.22
CA THR A 768 -0.36 -1.13 -37.08
C THR A 768 0.54 0.05 -37.42
N ASN A 769 -0.02 1.20 -37.76
CA ASN A 769 0.78 2.39 -38.09
C ASN A 769 1.56 2.88 -36.88
N ASN A 770 0.94 2.98 -35.72
CA ASN A 770 1.61 3.38 -34.48
C ASN A 770 2.73 2.42 -34.06
N LEU A 771 2.50 1.13 -34.26
CA LEU A 771 3.49 0.09 -34.01
C LEU A 771 4.72 0.25 -34.92
N LEU A 772 4.52 0.59 -36.20
CA LEU A 772 5.63 0.87 -37.12
C LEU A 772 6.42 2.12 -36.73
N ILE A 773 5.75 3.18 -36.29
CA ILE A 773 6.40 4.40 -35.77
C ILE A 773 7.20 4.09 -34.49
N TRP A 774 6.66 3.25 -33.62
CA TRP A 774 7.37 2.81 -32.40
C TRP A 774 8.63 2.04 -32.75
N PHE A 775 8.56 1.04 -33.66
CA PHE A 775 9.75 0.31 -34.10
C PHE A 775 10.82 1.22 -34.75
N ALA A 776 10.41 2.27 -35.47
CA ALA A 776 11.32 3.22 -36.07
C ALA A 776 12.13 4.04 -35.04
N LYS A 777 11.64 4.16 -33.81
CA LYS A 777 12.31 4.89 -32.73
C LYS A 777 13.17 4.02 -31.82
N GLN A 778 13.16 2.69 -31.99
CA GLN A 778 13.89 1.73 -31.15
C GLN A 778 15.19 1.26 -31.81
N GLU A 779 16.23 1.00 -31.00
CA GLU A 779 17.38 0.22 -31.43
C GLU A 779 16.98 -1.25 -31.50
N LEU A 780 16.78 -1.76 -32.71
CA LEU A 780 16.25 -3.10 -32.95
C LEU A 780 17.38 -4.15 -32.94
N ASN A 781 17.21 -5.17 -32.08
CA ASN A 781 17.95 -6.42 -32.21
C ASN A 781 17.43 -7.25 -33.41
N ASP A 782 18.08 -8.35 -33.75
CA ASP A 782 17.75 -9.11 -34.97
C ASP A 782 16.36 -9.71 -34.96
N ASP A 783 15.87 -10.16 -33.81
CA ASP A 783 14.49 -10.69 -33.62
C ASP A 783 13.46 -9.58 -33.80
N SER A 784 13.70 -8.41 -33.23
CA SER A 784 12.80 -7.25 -33.38
C SER A 784 12.78 -6.72 -34.81
N LYS A 785 13.87 -6.80 -35.55
CA LYS A 785 13.90 -6.47 -37.00
C LYS A 785 13.04 -7.41 -37.81
N LEU A 786 13.05 -8.71 -37.49
CA LEU A 786 12.21 -9.70 -38.20
C LEU A 786 10.72 -9.41 -37.98
N ILE A 787 10.34 -9.11 -36.71
CA ILE A 787 8.97 -8.76 -36.35
C ILE A 787 8.56 -7.45 -37.05
N ASN A 788 9.40 -6.43 -37.05
CA ASN A 788 9.14 -5.17 -37.73
C ASN A 788 8.89 -5.37 -39.21
N ASN A 789 9.73 -6.16 -39.91
CA ASN A 789 9.56 -6.46 -41.32
C ASN A 789 8.23 -7.16 -41.62
N LYS A 790 7.79 -8.07 -40.74
CA LYS A 790 6.48 -8.74 -40.82
C LYS A 790 5.33 -7.73 -40.77
N PHE A 791 5.40 -6.75 -39.86
CA PHE A 791 4.37 -5.70 -39.72
C PHE A 791 4.43 -4.68 -40.88
N ILE A 792 5.63 -4.34 -41.40
CA ILE A 792 5.76 -3.50 -42.57
C ILE A 792 5.09 -4.15 -43.78
N GLU A 793 5.31 -5.43 -44.01
CA GLU A 793 4.68 -6.17 -45.10
C GLU A 793 3.18 -6.26 -44.89
N PHE A 794 2.73 -6.57 -43.71
CA PHE A 794 1.30 -6.63 -43.34
C PHE A 794 0.60 -5.29 -43.61
N PHE A 795 1.17 -4.18 -43.19
CA PHE A 795 0.63 -2.84 -43.42
C PHE A 795 0.58 -2.50 -44.91
N LYS A 796 1.68 -2.73 -45.64
CA LYS A 796 1.74 -2.49 -47.08
C LYS A 796 0.69 -3.28 -47.86
N THR A 797 0.50 -4.53 -47.50
CA THR A 797 -0.45 -5.44 -48.18
C THR A 797 -1.92 -5.05 -47.90
N ASN A 798 -2.25 -4.71 -46.67
CA ASN A 798 -3.64 -4.54 -46.26
C ASN A 798 -4.13 -3.10 -46.26
N ARG A 799 -3.25 -2.11 -46.23
CA ARG A 799 -3.58 -0.68 -46.16
C ARG A 799 -4.58 -0.25 -47.25
N LYS A 800 -4.35 -0.65 -48.49
CA LYS A 800 -5.25 -0.32 -49.61
C LYS A 800 -6.63 -0.95 -49.40
N SER A 801 -6.66 -2.19 -48.93
CA SER A 801 -7.91 -2.87 -48.65
C SER A 801 -8.70 -2.19 -47.55
N TRP A 802 -8.08 -1.76 -46.50
CA TRP A 802 -8.73 -1.02 -45.39
C TRP A 802 -9.32 0.31 -45.85
N ILE A 803 -8.63 1.05 -46.71
CA ILE A 803 -9.12 2.30 -47.26
C ILE A 803 -10.30 2.02 -48.23
N GLN A 804 -10.23 0.97 -49.04
CA GLN A 804 -11.34 0.55 -49.90
C GLN A 804 -12.56 0.16 -49.09
N LEU A 805 -12.39 -0.43 -47.92
CA LEU A 805 -13.52 -0.75 -47.03
C LEU A 805 -14.25 0.52 -46.55
N PHE A 806 -13.55 1.59 -46.22
CA PHE A 806 -14.21 2.85 -45.91
C PHE A 806 -14.98 3.44 -47.08
N ILE A 807 -14.47 3.28 -48.28
CA ILE A 807 -15.15 3.72 -49.51
C ILE A 807 -16.40 2.88 -49.74
N LEU A 808 -16.29 1.56 -49.58
CA LEU A 808 -17.40 0.61 -49.74
C LEU A 808 -18.53 0.92 -48.74
N LEU A 809 -18.19 1.38 -47.53
CA LEU A 809 -19.16 1.80 -46.52
C LEU A 809 -19.75 3.20 -46.77
N GLY A 810 -19.45 3.84 -47.89
CA GLY A 810 -19.91 5.19 -48.21
C GLY A 810 -19.29 6.28 -47.33
N GLN A 811 -18.18 5.98 -46.67
CA GLN A 811 -17.52 6.86 -45.69
C GLN A 811 -16.25 7.55 -46.26
N GLN A 812 -16.33 8.02 -47.50
CA GLN A 812 -15.19 8.61 -48.24
C GLN A 812 -14.54 9.77 -47.48
N LEU A 813 -15.31 10.67 -46.85
CA LEU A 813 -14.78 11.76 -46.05
C LEU A 813 -14.01 11.26 -44.83
N LYS A 814 -14.48 10.20 -44.19
CA LYS A 814 -13.78 9.59 -43.04
C LYS A 814 -12.54 8.85 -43.43
N SER A 815 -12.47 8.27 -44.63
CA SER A 815 -11.26 7.66 -45.15
C SER A 815 -10.16 8.71 -45.39
N LEU A 816 -10.54 9.88 -45.88
CA LEU A 816 -9.64 11.02 -46.04
C LEU A 816 -9.21 11.60 -44.71
N GLU A 817 -10.12 11.85 -43.75
CA GLU A 817 -9.80 12.29 -42.38
C GLU A 817 -8.83 11.33 -41.70
N PHE A 818 -8.99 10.06 -41.93
CA PHE A 818 -8.18 9.03 -41.33
C PHE A 818 -6.77 8.99 -41.94
N ALA A 819 -6.68 9.02 -43.27
CA ALA A 819 -5.41 9.12 -43.98
C ALA A 819 -4.69 10.44 -43.68
N GLU A 820 -5.42 11.52 -43.46
CA GLU A 820 -4.91 12.82 -43.07
C GLU A 820 -4.34 12.83 -41.63
N TYR A 821 -5.02 12.18 -40.70
CA TYR A 821 -4.57 12.07 -39.31
C TYR A 821 -3.21 11.36 -39.19
N PHE A 822 -2.97 10.38 -40.06
CA PHE A 822 -1.69 9.65 -40.12
C PHE A 822 -0.69 10.25 -41.13
N GLU A 823 -1.00 11.37 -41.74
CA GLU A 823 -0.20 11.96 -42.78
C GLU A 823 0.16 10.95 -43.92
N ASP A 824 -0.78 9.99 -44.15
CA ASP A 824 -0.61 9.00 -45.24
C ASP A 824 -0.94 9.63 -46.61
N LEU A 825 0.02 10.42 -47.07
CA LEU A 825 -0.10 11.19 -48.32
C LEU A 825 -0.33 10.29 -49.54
N ILE A 826 0.14 9.04 -49.51
CA ILE A 826 -0.07 8.07 -50.60
C ILE A 826 -1.56 7.70 -50.67
N SER A 827 -2.14 7.32 -49.53
CA SER A 827 -3.58 6.96 -49.48
C SER A 827 -4.47 8.16 -49.83
N ILE A 828 -4.15 9.35 -49.35
CA ILE A 828 -4.86 10.57 -49.72
C ILE A 828 -4.86 10.76 -51.24
N THR A 829 -3.71 10.61 -51.85
CA THR A 829 -3.56 10.74 -53.30
C THR A 829 -4.40 9.72 -54.05
N GLU A 830 -4.34 8.43 -53.65
CA GLU A 830 -5.10 7.35 -54.31
C GLU A 830 -6.61 7.56 -54.18
N ILE A 831 -7.11 7.98 -53.00
CA ILE A 831 -8.55 8.23 -52.79
C ILE A 831 -9.04 9.38 -53.68
N LEU A 832 -8.33 10.49 -53.66
CA LEU A 832 -8.71 11.69 -54.44
C LEU A 832 -8.64 11.45 -55.96
N GLU A 833 -7.63 10.72 -56.41
CA GLU A 833 -7.50 10.39 -57.82
C GLU A 833 -8.55 9.40 -58.30
N ASN A 834 -8.85 8.36 -57.52
CA ASN A 834 -9.93 7.42 -57.81
C ASN A 834 -11.29 8.12 -57.94
N GLU A 835 -11.57 9.04 -57.00
CA GLU A 835 -12.82 9.81 -57.04
C GLU A 835 -12.85 10.77 -58.23
N ARG A 836 -11.77 11.43 -58.54
CA ARG A 836 -11.64 12.27 -59.74
C ARG A 836 -11.86 11.50 -61.02
N GLU A 837 -11.19 10.34 -61.15
CA GLU A 837 -11.33 9.50 -62.36
C GLU A 837 -12.73 8.97 -62.54
N THR A 838 -13.39 8.59 -61.44
CA THR A 838 -14.79 8.13 -61.47
C THR A 838 -15.70 9.25 -61.98
N VAL A 839 -15.55 10.47 -61.48
CA VAL A 839 -16.31 11.64 -61.92
C VAL A 839 -16.03 12.02 -63.39
N VAL A 840 -14.75 11.93 -63.79
CA VAL A 840 -14.35 12.17 -65.18
C VAL A 840 -14.91 11.15 -66.14
N SER A 841 -14.87 9.87 -65.80
CA SER A 841 -15.41 8.78 -66.61
C SER A 841 -16.97 8.86 -66.70
N GLU A 842 -17.66 9.21 -65.66
CA GLU A 842 -19.10 9.50 -65.64
C GLU A 842 -19.41 10.71 -66.53
N LEU A 843 -18.58 11.73 -66.53
CA LEU A 843 -18.76 12.91 -67.36
C LEU A 843 -18.55 12.64 -68.88
N GLU A 844 -17.67 11.71 -69.20
CA GLU A 844 -17.43 11.25 -70.59
C GLU A 844 -18.55 10.38 -71.11
N LEU A 845 -19.19 9.58 -70.22
CA LEU A 845 -20.30 8.70 -70.55
C LEU A 845 -21.67 9.43 -70.70
N THR A 846 -21.86 10.56 -70.06
CA THR A 846 -23.08 11.37 -70.12
C THR A 846 -23.05 12.32 -71.33
N SER A 847 -23.46 11.82 -72.54
CA SER A 847 -23.36 12.61 -73.75
C SER A 847 -24.53 13.64 -73.95
N ASP A 848 -25.71 13.48 -73.35
CA ASP A 848 -26.90 14.29 -73.68
C ASP A 848 -27.66 14.96 -72.53
N ASP A 849 -27.29 14.73 -71.24
CA ASP A 849 -28.02 15.30 -70.11
C ASP A 849 -27.32 16.51 -69.51
N ILE A 850 -27.79 17.72 -69.86
CA ILE A 850 -27.15 18.97 -69.37
C ILE A 850 -27.17 19.14 -67.86
N ILE A 851 -28.20 18.68 -67.19
CA ILE A 851 -28.36 18.78 -65.71
C ILE A 851 -27.39 17.86 -64.99
N ASN A 852 -27.16 16.65 -65.48
CA ASN A 852 -26.19 15.73 -64.93
C ASN A 852 -24.74 16.19 -65.17
N LYS A 853 -24.47 16.82 -66.36
CA LYS A 853 -23.14 17.44 -66.62
C LYS A 853 -22.82 18.58 -65.68
N GLU A 854 -23.82 19.43 -65.37
CA GLU A 854 -23.61 20.54 -64.43
C GLU A 854 -23.33 20.00 -62.98
N GLY A 855 -24.05 18.96 -62.54
CA GLY A 855 -23.81 18.29 -61.28
C GLY A 855 -22.42 17.67 -61.15
N LEU A 856 -21.95 16.99 -62.20
CA LEU A 856 -20.64 16.37 -62.23
C LEU A 856 -19.50 17.37 -62.32
N SER A 857 -19.69 18.52 -63.01
CA SER A 857 -18.73 19.60 -63.06
C SER A 857 -18.57 20.30 -61.69
N VAL A 858 -19.66 20.40 -60.90
CA VAL A 858 -19.60 20.91 -59.54
C VAL A 858 -18.91 19.91 -58.60
N LYS A 859 -19.07 18.63 -58.76
CA LYS A 859 -18.31 17.61 -58.04
C LYS A 859 -16.81 17.68 -58.34
N LEU A 860 -16.45 17.87 -59.63
CA LEU A 860 -15.04 17.98 -60.03
C LEU A 860 -14.39 19.24 -59.45
N SER A 861 -15.11 20.36 -59.39
CA SER A 861 -14.60 21.60 -58.79
C SER A 861 -14.44 21.42 -57.26
N LYS A 862 -15.29 20.68 -56.58
CA LYS A 862 -15.12 20.34 -55.16
C LYS A 862 -13.88 19.49 -54.91
N ILE A 863 -13.63 18.47 -55.70
CA ILE A 863 -12.43 17.66 -55.63
C ILE A 863 -11.17 18.50 -55.85
N SER A 864 -11.19 19.42 -56.83
CA SER A 864 -10.09 20.35 -57.03
C SER A 864 -9.82 21.21 -55.81
N LEU A 865 -10.85 21.69 -55.14
CA LEU A 865 -10.74 22.50 -53.92
C LEU A 865 -10.14 21.65 -52.78
N ILE A 866 -10.44 20.35 -52.69
CA ILE A 866 -9.85 19.46 -51.71
C ILE A 866 -8.34 19.26 -52.00
N PHE A 867 -7.93 19.11 -53.29
CA PHE A 867 -6.51 19.10 -53.63
C PHE A 867 -5.79 20.38 -53.18
N ASP A 868 -6.40 21.54 -53.39
CA ASP A 868 -5.85 22.84 -52.97
C ASP A 868 -5.69 22.91 -51.44
N THR A 869 -6.63 22.33 -50.71
CA THR A 869 -6.55 22.21 -49.25
C THR A 869 -5.36 21.36 -48.80
N TYR A 870 -5.09 20.23 -49.45
CA TYR A 870 -3.96 19.36 -49.13
C TYR A 870 -2.61 19.95 -49.56
N PHE A 871 -2.55 20.66 -50.68
CA PHE A 871 -1.38 21.45 -51.05
C PHE A 871 -1.06 22.53 -50.04
N SER A 872 -2.08 23.18 -49.51
CA SER A 872 -1.90 24.19 -48.48
C SER A 872 -1.47 23.62 -47.15
N LYS A 873 -2.00 22.43 -46.76
CA LYS A 873 -1.73 21.80 -45.48
C LYS A 873 -0.39 21.08 -45.38
N PHE A 874 -0.03 20.29 -46.40
CA PHE A 874 1.16 19.45 -46.40
C PHE A 874 2.27 19.98 -47.38
N GLY A 875 1.99 21.00 -48.13
CA GLY A 875 2.94 21.66 -49.01
C GLY A 875 3.60 20.72 -50.01
N TYR A 876 4.94 20.88 -50.14
CA TYR A 876 5.74 20.09 -51.06
C TYR A 876 5.71 18.57 -50.83
N ASN A 877 5.50 18.12 -49.58
CA ASN A 877 5.44 16.69 -49.28
C ASN A 877 4.26 16.01 -49.99
N PHE A 878 3.07 16.68 -49.98
CA PHE A 878 1.93 16.17 -50.72
C PHE A 878 2.15 16.24 -52.23
N ALA A 879 2.68 17.37 -52.72
CA ALA A 879 3.02 17.54 -54.15
C ALA A 879 3.93 16.42 -54.65
N ASN A 880 5.01 16.12 -53.93
CA ASN A 880 5.96 15.08 -54.27
C ASN A 880 5.28 13.69 -54.39
N THR A 881 4.41 13.35 -53.41
CA THR A 881 3.67 12.09 -53.41
C THR A 881 2.70 11.99 -54.60
N LEU A 882 1.95 13.07 -54.84
CA LEU A 882 0.99 13.15 -55.95
C LEU A 882 1.67 13.06 -57.31
N PHE A 883 2.78 13.78 -57.50
CA PHE A 883 3.50 13.77 -58.76
C PHE A 883 4.18 12.42 -59.03
N LYS A 884 4.70 11.75 -58.02
CA LYS A 884 5.18 10.36 -58.14
C LYS A 884 4.06 9.40 -58.54
N TYR A 885 2.87 9.53 -57.91
CA TYR A 885 1.72 8.74 -58.31
C TYR A 885 1.36 8.90 -59.78
N TYR A 886 1.37 10.12 -60.31
CA TYR A 886 1.09 10.38 -61.72
C TYR A 886 2.16 9.80 -62.65
N ILE A 887 3.42 9.84 -62.26
CA ILE A 887 4.48 9.26 -63.03
C ILE A 887 4.40 7.73 -63.06
N ASP A 888 4.13 7.13 -61.89
CA ASP A 888 4.04 5.67 -61.72
C ASP A 888 2.83 5.10 -62.48
N ASN A 889 1.79 5.93 -62.74
CA ASN A 889 0.59 5.55 -63.48
C ASN A 889 0.57 6.12 -64.89
N ASP A 890 1.73 6.51 -65.47
CA ASP A 890 1.88 7.03 -66.84
C ASP A 890 1.05 8.29 -67.18
N LYS A 891 0.62 9.05 -66.16
CA LYS A 891 -0.22 10.27 -66.28
C LYS A 891 0.63 11.54 -66.27
N TYR A 892 1.70 11.58 -67.07
CA TYR A 892 2.68 12.67 -67.07
C TYR A 892 2.07 14.06 -67.37
N LYS A 893 0.99 14.12 -68.17
CA LYS A 893 0.31 15.41 -68.47
C LYS A 893 -0.24 16.06 -67.21
N MET A 894 -0.66 15.27 -66.24
CA MET A 894 -1.21 15.77 -65.00
C MET A 894 -0.17 16.47 -64.11
N VAL A 895 1.09 16.01 -64.15
CA VAL A 895 2.20 16.69 -63.45
C VAL A 895 2.45 18.07 -64.03
N LEU A 896 2.34 18.24 -65.39
CA LEU A 896 2.69 19.47 -66.07
C LEU A 896 1.56 20.51 -66.13
N ILE A 897 0.31 20.07 -66.31
CA ILE A 897 -0.83 20.93 -66.53
C ILE A 897 -1.99 20.75 -65.56
N GLY A 898 -1.93 19.74 -64.71
CA GLY A 898 -3.04 19.41 -63.79
C GLY A 898 -3.24 20.45 -62.68
N PHE A 899 -2.17 21.09 -62.24
CA PHE A 899 -2.19 22.00 -61.08
C PHE A 899 -1.42 23.32 -61.36
N PRO A 900 -1.95 24.19 -62.18
CA PRO A 900 -1.24 25.41 -62.62
C PRO A 900 -0.86 26.36 -61.48
N SER A 901 -1.60 26.33 -60.36
CA SER A 901 -1.31 27.18 -59.20
C SER A 901 -0.08 26.74 -58.40
N TYR A 902 0.46 25.52 -58.63
CA TYR A 902 1.54 24.91 -57.86
C TYR A 902 2.79 24.64 -58.73
N HIS A 903 3.06 25.42 -59.74
CA HIS A 903 4.21 25.28 -60.64
C HIS A 903 5.55 25.24 -59.91
N GLU A 904 5.70 25.95 -58.82
CA GLU A 904 6.92 25.97 -58.03
C GLU A 904 7.23 24.57 -57.50
N TYR A 905 6.23 23.82 -57.08
CA TYR A 905 6.39 22.45 -56.61
C TYR A 905 6.75 21.48 -57.74
N VAL A 906 6.24 21.72 -58.94
CA VAL A 906 6.60 20.90 -60.13
C VAL A 906 8.06 21.09 -60.47
N ILE A 907 8.51 22.35 -60.52
CA ILE A 907 9.92 22.68 -60.80
C ILE A 907 10.83 22.04 -59.73
N LYS A 908 10.46 22.16 -58.45
CA LYS A 908 11.22 21.58 -57.38
C LYS A 908 11.28 20.06 -57.50
N PHE A 909 10.14 19.40 -57.76
CA PHE A 909 10.05 17.94 -57.92
C PHE A 909 10.94 17.43 -59.04
N LEU A 910 10.96 18.09 -60.20
CA LEU A 910 11.80 17.72 -61.33
C LEU A 910 13.30 17.93 -61.06
N ASN A 911 13.66 18.89 -60.22
CA ASN A 911 15.05 19.15 -59.84
C ASN A 911 15.56 18.25 -58.72
N ASP A 912 14.71 17.77 -57.84
CA ASP A 912 15.12 16.94 -56.68
C ASP A 912 15.46 15.51 -57.06
N ASP A 913 14.99 14.98 -58.22
CA ASP A 913 15.26 13.63 -58.65
C ASP A 913 15.89 13.59 -60.10
N PRO A 914 17.19 13.33 -60.22
CA PRO A 914 17.90 13.32 -61.49
C PRO A 914 17.41 12.25 -62.48
N VAL A 915 16.67 11.25 -62.02
CA VAL A 915 16.07 10.21 -62.89
C VAL A 915 14.91 10.82 -63.68
N TYR A 916 14.15 11.70 -63.07
CA TYR A 916 13.01 12.37 -63.72
C TYR A 916 13.49 13.54 -64.60
N GLU A 917 14.55 14.26 -64.21
CA GLU A 917 15.16 15.31 -65.00
C GLU A 917 15.58 14.80 -66.40
N LYS A 918 16.19 13.59 -66.50
CA LYS A 918 16.60 12.97 -67.75
C LYS A 918 15.43 12.46 -68.62
N ARG A 919 14.25 12.25 -68.09
CA ARG A 919 13.06 11.77 -68.83
C ARG A 919 12.26 12.91 -69.46
N TYR A 920 12.41 14.12 -68.96
CA TYR A 920 11.56 15.28 -69.34
C TYR A 920 12.37 16.38 -70.09
N ASN A 921 13.70 16.28 -70.21
CA ASN A 921 14.55 17.01 -71.13
C ASN A 921 14.72 16.19 -72.40
#